data_f8fc9b20891d8cd055a1a70c8f8a22b9
#
_entry.id   f8fc9b20891d8cd055a1a70c8f8a22b9
#
_cell.length_a   1.000
_cell.length_b   1.000
_cell.length_c   1.000
_cell.angle_alpha   90.00
_cell.angle_beta   90.00
_cell.angle_gamma   90.00
#
_symmetry.space_group_name_H-M   'P 1'
#
loop_
_entity.id
_entity.type
_entity.pdbx_description
1 polymer ?
#
loop_
_entity_poly.entity_id
_entity_poly.type
_entity_poly.pdbx_seq_one_letter_code
_entity_poly.pdbx_strand_id
1 'polypeptide(L)'
;MKTNQDRTIEILDRAGFVFLFIFAASLTTSIFVNQIGYFGALLILLTRFIVQKKFEKQSTGLEIFFILLILSEVISAILSQNSAQAFHNTFKRAILLPVVYMPVYYLRNEKRFKRIVYTFLIFAVPGMAVYLFFAYKYYIFQLYSKEGKGPSIFQYVMTAGGLMSVVTIILVGFLFLKENKLRYKIILIIAILISVGSLISSYTRAAWLGTIAGVVVLFLLHRRWLFIGAVAILAGIFFSLTQTTSEIAIFNIDPINKSIKNLHTINSKGRANGIDTLNGEFFVADYEAGITRWQLIDTNLVFKGDFKTPSPAKSIVSHDSLLYTLLLDSRVLILYPQNDTIQILSSIIPKNVVGSIFIYKNYLFMTEGEFGFEVIDISNPAKPEYVTLFSLSNEKSKTVFSGLDAKDNYLYALLDDKKFLVLDISNVREIKLIDEIKTESVPASLHINGNFLAVGDGTKGIKIYDITNPQKPKIIRGIQTKVLPNFIRFYNDDLVFTDFGGKIYLINIHGNVFELYKFKEKISGLLRQNDKWIATYFYRSRLSSIYDPYHPSNIERMNQIKVAFRIFQNYPIFGVGNIDFNELYKKYREPFDKYTYGHLHNNYTHILATLGIFGFVIFILLLIKIFFIHIETIRISQNKNFYNVLAKGLFAAFIGICTSGLFEYNFGDHEIATMLWFTVGLSLTIQKLMKD
;
A
#
# COMPACT_ATOMS: atom_id res chain seq x y z
N MET A 1 -8.78 -6.38 -62.34
CA MET A 1 -8.02 -5.21 -61.81
C MET A 1 -8.66 -4.75 -60.50
N LYS A 2 -7.85 -4.55 -59.45
CA LYS A 2 -8.38 -4.00 -58.20
C LYS A 2 -8.82 -2.57 -58.48
N THR A 3 -10.00 -2.18 -57.99
CA THR A 3 -10.50 -0.80 -58.06
C THR A 3 -9.64 0.15 -57.21
N ASN A 4 -9.66 1.45 -57.47
CA ASN A 4 -8.97 2.43 -56.63
C ASN A 4 -9.45 2.36 -55.19
N GLN A 5 -10.72 2.05 -54.99
CA GLN A 5 -11.31 1.83 -53.65
C GLN A 5 -10.67 0.62 -52.95
N ASP A 6 -10.49 -0.50 -53.63
CA ASP A 6 -9.84 -1.71 -53.06
C ASP A 6 -8.41 -1.45 -52.61
N ARG A 7 -7.65 -0.66 -53.41
CA ARG A 7 -6.27 -0.26 -53.06
C ARG A 7 -6.28 0.66 -51.80
N THR A 8 -7.18 1.59 -51.71
CA THR A 8 -7.31 2.48 -50.54
C THR A 8 -7.64 1.67 -49.29
N ILE A 9 -8.56 0.73 -49.40
CA ILE A 9 -8.93 -0.16 -48.25
C ILE A 9 -7.75 -0.98 -47.81
N GLU A 10 -6.94 -1.52 -48.74
CA GLU A 10 -5.74 -2.29 -48.39
C GLU A 10 -4.68 -1.44 -47.70
N ILE A 11 -4.49 -0.16 -48.11
CA ILE A 11 -3.59 0.77 -47.46
C ILE A 11 -4.06 1.06 -46.03
N LEU A 12 -5.35 1.37 -45.84
CA LEU A 12 -5.94 1.63 -44.54
C LEU A 12 -5.82 0.39 -43.63
N ASP A 13 -6.02 -0.81 -44.15
CA ASP A 13 -5.88 -2.04 -43.39
C ASP A 13 -4.43 -2.28 -42.91
N ARG A 14 -3.44 -1.95 -43.75
CA ARG A 14 -2.03 -2.00 -43.38
C ARG A 14 -1.67 -0.94 -42.34
N ALA A 15 -2.13 0.29 -42.52
CA ALA A 15 -1.91 1.38 -41.58
C ALA A 15 -2.52 1.08 -40.21
N GLY A 16 -3.79 0.61 -40.16
CA GLY A 16 -4.44 0.21 -38.92
C GLY A 16 -3.74 -0.95 -38.19
N PHE A 17 -3.19 -1.91 -38.98
CA PHE A 17 -2.37 -2.97 -38.38
C PHE A 17 -1.05 -2.44 -37.78
N VAL A 18 -0.42 -1.41 -38.38
CA VAL A 18 0.78 -0.76 -37.82
C VAL A 18 0.43 -0.06 -36.50
N PHE A 19 -0.68 0.66 -36.44
CA PHE A 19 -1.12 1.29 -35.19
C PHE A 19 -1.47 0.25 -34.09
N LEU A 20 -2.09 -0.89 -34.45
CA LEU A 20 -2.31 -1.99 -33.53
C LEU A 20 -0.99 -2.62 -33.06
N PHE A 21 0.03 -2.66 -33.91
CA PHE A 21 1.37 -3.12 -33.54
C PHE A 21 2.01 -2.17 -32.49
N ILE A 22 1.94 -0.84 -32.73
CA ILE A 22 2.40 0.19 -31.78
C ILE A 22 1.66 0.06 -30.46
N PHE A 23 0.33 -0.11 -30.51
CA PHE A 23 -0.50 -0.33 -29.33
C PHE A 23 -0.02 -1.56 -28.52
N ALA A 24 0.12 -2.70 -29.17
CA ALA A 24 0.54 -3.94 -28.49
C ALA A 24 1.96 -3.85 -27.91
N ALA A 25 2.88 -3.18 -28.62
CA ALA A 25 4.27 -3.01 -28.18
C ALA A 25 4.38 -2.10 -26.95
N SER A 26 3.49 -1.14 -26.78
CA SER A 26 3.55 -0.11 -25.71
C SER A 26 2.60 -0.36 -24.54
N LEU A 27 1.78 -1.40 -24.59
CA LEU A 27 0.69 -1.67 -23.65
C LEU A 27 1.15 -1.78 -22.19
N THR A 28 2.40 -2.20 -21.94
CA THR A 28 2.98 -2.34 -20.61
C THR A 28 4.03 -1.27 -20.27
N THR A 29 4.39 -0.39 -21.21
CA THR A 29 5.57 0.47 -21.05
C THR A 29 5.27 1.96 -21.14
N SER A 30 4.33 2.39 -21.99
CA SER A 30 4.06 3.82 -22.20
C SER A 30 2.60 4.09 -22.50
N ILE A 31 1.93 4.79 -21.59
CA ILE A 31 0.54 5.25 -21.74
C ILE A 31 0.41 6.11 -23.01
N PHE A 32 1.30 7.08 -23.19
CA PHE A 32 1.25 8.01 -24.32
C PHE A 32 1.36 7.30 -25.68
N VAL A 33 2.36 6.44 -25.84
CA VAL A 33 2.55 5.66 -27.10
C VAL A 33 1.41 4.67 -27.32
N ASN A 34 0.89 4.09 -26.23
CA ASN A 34 -0.27 3.20 -26.29
C ASN A 34 -1.52 3.92 -26.79
N GLN A 35 -1.78 5.15 -26.31
CA GLN A 35 -2.89 5.98 -26.78
C GLN A 35 -2.75 6.36 -28.25
N ILE A 36 -1.54 6.71 -28.72
CA ILE A 36 -1.29 6.96 -30.16
C ILE A 36 -1.66 5.71 -30.98
N GLY A 37 -1.20 4.54 -30.54
CA GLY A 37 -1.53 3.26 -31.19
C GLY A 37 -3.02 2.99 -31.23
N TYR A 38 -3.70 3.21 -30.09
CA TYR A 38 -5.14 2.99 -29.98
C TYR A 38 -5.97 3.95 -30.83
N PHE A 39 -5.80 5.26 -30.63
CA PHE A 39 -6.57 6.26 -31.37
C PHE A 39 -6.25 6.29 -32.85
N GLY A 40 -4.99 6.02 -33.22
CA GLY A 40 -4.60 5.85 -34.62
C GLY A 40 -5.31 4.64 -35.26
N ALA A 41 -5.33 3.49 -34.60
CA ALA A 41 -6.05 2.32 -35.12
C ALA A 41 -7.56 2.57 -35.21
N LEU A 42 -8.15 3.25 -34.22
CA LEU A 42 -9.58 3.61 -34.21
C LEU A 42 -9.93 4.57 -35.37
N LEU A 43 -9.14 5.62 -35.54
CA LEU A 43 -9.34 6.59 -36.62
C LEU A 43 -9.28 5.92 -38.01
N ILE A 44 -8.28 5.07 -38.22
CA ILE A 44 -8.15 4.31 -39.47
C ILE A 44 -9.34 3.38 -39.67
N LEU A 45 -9.84 2.72 -38.63
CA LEU A 45 -11.02 1.85 -38.72
C LEU A 45 -12.27 2.66 -39.13
N LEU A 46 -12.49 3.81 -38.53
CA LEU A 46 -13.60 4.72 -38.88
C LEU A 46 -13.48 5.22 -40.30
N THR A 47 -12.27 5.67 -40.71
CA THR A 47 -12.02 6.11 -42.11
C THR A 47 -12.29 4.96 -43.09
N ARG A 48 -11.92 3.73 -42.76
CA ARG A 48 -12.21 2.58 -43.60
C ARG A 48 -13.70 2.35 -43.78
N PHE A 49 -14.53 2.47 -42.74
CA PHE A 49 -15.98 2.33 -42.84
C PHE A 49 -16.58 3.41 -43.72
N ILE A 50 -16.10 4.66 -43.65
CA ILE A 50 -16.53 5.77 -44.52
C ILE A 50 -16.18 5.45 -45.97
N VAL A 51 -14.96 5.05 -46.27
CA VAL A 51 -14.51 4.72 -47.64
C VAL A 51 -15.28 3.52 -48.19
N GLN A 52 -15.53 2.51 -47.41
CA GLN A 52 -16.29 1.32 -47.81
C GLN A 52 -17.79 1.61 -47.97
N LYS A 53 -18.31 2.71 -47.42
CA LYS A 53 -19.74 3.01 -47.32
C LYS A 53 -20.56 1.86 -46.71
N LYS A 54 -19.89 1.03 -45.93
CA LYS A 54 -20.44 -0.17 -45.30
C LYS A 54 -19.84 -0.37 -43.91
N PHE A 55 -20.70 -0.51 -42.93
CA PHE A 55 -20.30 -0.88 -41.59
C PHE A 55 -20.21 -2.40 -41.47
N GLU A 56 -19.00 -2.95 -41.43
CA GLU A 56 -18.78 -4.38 -41.19
C GLU A 56 -19.04 -4.68 -39.72
N LYS A 57 -20.30 -4.97 -39.39
CA LYS A 57 -20.65 -5.35 -38.02
C LYS A 57 -19.97 -6.66 -37.62
N GLN A 58 -19.08 -6.58 -36.63
CA GLN A 58 -18.53 -7.78 -35.96
C GLN A 58 -19.32 -7.98 -34.66
N SER A 59 -20.27 -8.93 -34.69
CA SER A 59 -21.04 -9.25 -33.48
C SER A 59 -20.17 -10.08 -32.51
N THR A 60 -19.90 -9.52 -31.37
CA THR A 60 -19.10 -10.16 -30.29
C THR A 60 -19.98 -10.74 -29.21
N GLY A 61 -21.26 -10.33 -29.18
CA GLY A 61 -22.20 -10.65 -28.11
C GLY A 61 -21.97 -9.83 -26.83
N LEU A 62 -21.08 -8.83 -26.88
CA LEU A 62 -20.83 -7.90 -25.77
C LEU A 62 -21.61 -6.58 -25.92
N GLU A 63 -22.12 -6.29 -27.10
CA GLU A 63 -22.72 -5.00 -27.47
C GLU A 63 -23.85 -4.60 -26.52
N ILE A 64 -24.74 -5.53 -26.22
CA ILE A 64 -25.87 -5.25 -25.33
C ILE A 64 -25.39 -4.92 -23.90
N PHE A 65 -24.37 -5.62 -23.41
CA PHE A 65 -23.82 -5.38 -22.09
C PHE A 65 -23.08 -4.04 -22.00
N PHE A 66 -22.39 -3.65 -23.08
CA PHE A 66 -21.74 -2.35 -23.16
C PHE A 66 -22.76 -1.22 -23.20
N ILE A 67 -23.83 -1.36 -24.00
CA ILE A 67 -24.91 -0.37 -24.06
C ILE A 67 -25.58 -0.23 -22.69
N LEU A 68 -25.93 -1.36 -22.04
CA LEU A 68 -26.58 -1.34 -20.74
C LEU A 68 -25.67 -0.77 -19.65
N LEU A 69 -24.38 -1.08 -19.68
CA LEU A 69 -23.40 -0.53 -18.72
C LEU A 69 -23.29 1.00 -18.88
N ILE A 70 -23.12 1.48 -20.12
CA ILE A 70 -23.05 2.93 -20.38
C ILE A 70 -24.37 3.62 -20.02
N LEU A 71 -25.51 2.98 -20.32
CA LEU A 71 -26.82 3.51 -19.94
C LEU A 71 -26.92 3.64 -18.41
N SER A 72 -26.50 2.61 -17.68
CA SER A 72 -26.49 2.65 -16.20
C SER A 72 -25.60 3.77 -15.65
N GLU A 73 -24.42 3.98 -16.27
CA GLU A 73 -23.53 5.09 -15.90
C GLU A 73 -24.11 6.45 -16.21
N VAL A 74 -24.77 6.61 -17.37
CA VAL A 74 -25.44 7.86 -17.76
C VAL A 74 -26.59 8.19 -16.79
N ILE A 75 -27.43 7.22 -16.46
CA ILE A 75 -28.50 7.42 -15.48
C ILE A 75 -27.94 7.80 -14.12
N SER A 76 -26.92 7.08 -13.65
CA SER A 76 -26.27 7.38 -12.39
C SER A 76 -25.60 8.76 -12.40
N ALA A 77 -25.00 9.18 -13.53
CA ALA A 77 -24.39 10.52 -13.69
C ALA A 77 -25.43 11.64 -13.65
N ILE A 78 -26.61 11.44 -14.24
CA ILE A 78 -27.71 12.42 -14.16
C ILE A 78 -28.18 12.62 -12.72
N LEU A 79 -28.22 11.54 -11.93
CA LEU A 79 -28.68 11.54 -10.54
C LEU A 79 -27.58 11.92 -9.54
N SER A 80 -26.33 12.07 -10.02
CA SER A 80 -25.16 12.33 -9.17
C SER A 80 -25.13 13.77 -8.63
N GLN A 81 -24.57 13.92 -7.43
CA GLN A 81 -24.28 15.24 -6.84
C GLN A 81 -23.22 16.04 -7.64
N ASN A 82 -22.36 15.34 -8.39
CA ASN A 82 -21.38 15.96 -9.29
C ASN A 82 -21.51 15.35 -10.69
N SER A 83 -22.59 15.72 -11.40
CA SER A 83 -22.91 15.18 -12.71
C SER A 83 -21.79 15.41 -13.73
N ALA A 84 -21.13 16.58 -13.73
CA ALA A 84 -20.06 16.90 -14.67
C ALA A 84 -18.88 15.91 -14.54
N GLN A 85 -18.44 15.63 -13.33
CA GLN A 85 -17.37 14.66 -13.07
C GLN A 85 -17.82 13.24 -13.44
N ALA A 86 -19.05 12.87 -13.07
CA ALA A 86 -19.60 11.53 -13.36
C ALA A 86 -19.66 11.31 -14.89
N PHE A 87 -20.17 12.27 -15.68
CA PHE A 87 -20.17 12.17 -17.14
C PHE A 87 -18.76 12.09 -17.74
N HIS A 88 -17.81 12.87 -17.22
CA HIS A 88 -16.42 12.82 -17.67
C HIS A 88 -15.80 11.42 -17.44
N ASN A 89 -16.04 10.81 -16.28
CA ASN A 89 -15.54 9.48 -15.96
C ASN A 89 -16.26 8.38 -16.76
N THR A 90 -17.57 8.53 -17.01
CA THR A 90 -18.33 7.66 -17.93
C THR A 90 -17.74 7.70 -19.34
N PHE A 91 -17.43 8.88 -19.86
CA PHE A 91 -16.80 9.04 -21.17
C PHE A 91 -15.42 8.36 -21.24
N LYS A 92 -14.59 8.56 -20.21
CA LYS A 92 -13.28 7.89 -20.09
C LYS A 92 -13.39 6.36 -20.14
N ARG A 93 -14.42 5.78 -19.53
CA ARG A 93 -14.66 4.34 -19.56
C ARG A 93 -15.21 3.87 -20.90
N ALA A 94 -16.19 4.59 -21.45
CA ALA A 94 -16.83 4.27 -22.72
C ALA A 94 -15.84 4.23 -23.88
N ILE A 95 -14.88 5.19 -23.91
CA ILE A 95 -13.89 5.29 -24.98
C ILE A 95 -12.91 4.10 -25.02
N LEU A 96 -12.81 3.29 -23.97
CA LEU A 96 -11.97 2.09 -23.94
C LEU A 96 -12.65 0.84 -24.49
N LEU A 97 -13.98 0.80 -24.54
CA LEU A 97 -14.71 -0.39 -24.98
C LEU A 97 -14.39 -0.80 -26.43
N PRO A 98 -14.15 0.13 -27.39
CA PRO A 98 -13.74 -0.22 -28.75
C PRO A 98 -12.42 -1.00 -28.85
N VAL A 99 -11.56 -1.02 -27.81
CA VAL A 99 -10.31 -1.80 -27.80
C VAL A 99 -10.58 -3.28 -28.08
N VAL A 100 -11.72 -3.83 -27.60
CA VAL A 100 -12.11 -5.23 -27.86
C VAL A 100 -12.17 -5.54 -29.36
N TYR A 101 -12.61 -4.60 -30.16
CA TYR A 101 -12.84 -4.81 -31.60
C TYR A 101 -11.55 -4.69 -32.43
N MET A 102 -10.52 -3.99 -31.93
CA MET A 102 -9.28 -3.78 -32.69
C MET A 102 -8.62 -5.07 -33.16
N PRO A 103 -8.37 -6.09 -32.28
CA PRO A 103 -7.84 -7.36 -32.73
C PRO A 103 -8.77 -8.05 -33.76
N VAL A 104 -10.08 -8.02 -33.54
CA VAL A 104 -11.08 -8.69 -34.41
C VAL A 104 -11.09 -8.14 -35.84
N TYR A 105 -10.86 -6.82 -36.01
CA TYR A 105 -10.85 -6.17 -37.33
C TYR A 105 -9.52 -6.29 -38.05
N TYR A 106 -8.37 -6.19 -37.36
CA TYR A 106 -7.06 -6.11 -37.98
C TYR A 106 -6.31 -7.44 -38.07
N LEU A 107 -6.62 -8.42 -37.19
CA LEU A 107 -5.94 -9.72 -37.15
C LEU A 107 -6.67 -10.77 -37.99
N ARG A 108 -6.67 -10.56 -39.31
CA ARG A 108 -7.45 -11.36 -40.27
C ARG A 108 -6.86 -12.73 -40.60
N ASN A 109 -5.62 -13.00 -40.18
CA ASN A 109 -4.95 -14.26 -40.45
C ASN A 109 -3.98 -14.63 -39.33
N GLU A 110 -3.60 -15.91 -39.33
CA GLU A 110 -2.70 -16.48 -38.34
C GLU A 110 -1.36 -15.73 -38.21
N LYS A 111 -0.78 -15.27 -39.34
CA LYS A 111 0.52 -14.58 -39.35
C LYS A 111 0.44 -13.23 -38.63
N ARG A 112 -0.60 -12.43 -38.88
CA ARG A 112 -0.85 -11.15 -38.17
C ARG A 112 -1.14 -11.38 -36.73
N PHE A 113 -1.99 -12.37 -36.40
CA PHE A 113 -2.34 -12.73 -35.06
C PHE A 113 -1.12 -13.07 -34.20
N LYS A 114 -0.33 -14.08 -34.66
CA LYS A 114 0.89 -14.47 -33.95
C LYS A 114 1.88 -13.30 -33.81
N ARG A 115 2.03 -12.47 -34.85
CA ARG A 115 2.91 -11.30 -34.77
C ARG A 115 2.50 -10.35 -33.65
N ILE A 116 1.23 -10.02 -33.47
CA ILE A 116 0.77 -9.13 -32.41
C ILE A 116 0.97 -9.75 -31.03
N VAL A 117 0.64 -11.02 -30.83
CA VAL A 117 0.85 -11.73 -29.57
C VAL A 117 2.34 -11.74 -29.18
N TYR A 118 3.22 -12.08 -30.14
CA TYR A 118 4.66 -12.05 -29.88
C TYR A 118 5.19 -10.63 -29.65
N THR A 119 4.72 -9.62 -30.40
CA THR A 119 5.10 -8.22 -30.18
C THR A 119 4.77 -7.80 -28.75
N PHE A 120 3.55 -8.05 -28.29
CA PHE A 120 3.14 -7.74 -26.92
C PHE A 120 4.11 -8.34 -25.90
N LEU A 121 4.44 -9.65 -26.01
CA LEU A 121 5.32 -10.31 -25.04
C LEU A 121 6.78 -9.87 -25.16
N ILE A 122 7.29 -9.69 -26.39
CA ILE A 122 8.68 -9.28 -26.64
C ILE A 122 8.96 -7.87 -26.10
N PHE A 123 8.00 -6.97 -26.15
CA PHE A 123 8.17 -5.62 -25.59
C PHE A 123 7.86 -5.55 -24.09
N ALA A 124 6.97 -6.39 -23.59
CA ALA A 124 6.64 -6.43 -22.16
C ALA A 124 7.83 -6.91 -21.31
N VAL A 125 8.53 -7.97 -21.71
CA VAL A 125 9.61 -8.57 -20.91
C VAL A 125 10.80 -7.62 -20.71
N PRO A 126 11.35 -6.93 -21.72
CA PRO A 126 12.37 -5.90 -21.51
C PRO A 126 11.91 -4.76 -20.61
N GLY A 127 10.65 -4.31 -20.75
CA GLY A 127 10.07 -3.31 -19.85
C GLY A 127 10.11 -3.77 -18.39
N MET A 128 9.77 -5.03 -18.14
CA MET A 128 9.86 -5.65 -16.81
C MET A 128 11.30 -5.80 -16.33
N ALA A 129 12.26 -6.12 -17.22
CA ALA A 129 13.67 -6.19 -16.86
C ALA A 129 14.21 -4.82 -16.42
N VAL A 130 13.83 -3.76 -17.12
CA VAL A 130 14.15 -2.38 -16.74
C VAL A 130 13.54 -2.04 -15.38
N TYR A 131 12.27 -2.40 -15.14
CA TYR A 131 11.62 -2.21 -13.85
C TYR A 131 12.38 -2.96 -12.74
N LEU A 132 12.78 -4.21 -12.95
CA LEU A 132 13.52 -5.02 -11.99
C LEU A 132 14.90 -4.41 -11.66
N PHE A 133 15.59 -3.85 -12.67
CA PHE A 133 16.85 -3.16 -12.48
C PHE A 133 16.71 -1.93 -11.56
N PHE A 134 15.66 -1.11 -11.74
CA PHE A 134 15.40 0.00 -10.86
C PHE A 134 14.93 -0.47 -9.48
N ALA A 135 14.16 -1.55 -9.39
CA ALA A 135 13.78 -2.16 -8.12
C ALA A 135 15.01 -2.61 -7.31
N TYR A 136 16.02 -3.16 -7.97
CA TYR A 136 17.30 -3.50 -7.33
C TYR A 136 18.02 -2.26 -6.78
N LYS A 137 18.04 -1.14 -7.51
CA LYS A 137 18.56 0.14 -6.99
C LYS A 137 17.79 0.61 -5.76
N TYR A 138 16.45 0.54 -5.77
CA TYR A 138 15.63 0.85 -4.61
C TYR A 138 16.00 0.00 -3.40
N TYR A 139 16.26 -1.29 -3.59
CA TYR A 139 16.70 -2.19 -2.55
C TYR A 139 18.05 -1.79 -1.96
N ILE A 140 19.08 -1.53 -2.80
CA ILE A 140 20.42 -1.11 -2.35
C ILE A 140 20.36 0.18 -1.57
N PHE A 141 19.61 1.18 -2.01
CA PHE A 141 19.48 2.49 -1.34
C PHE A 141 18.46 2.49 -0.21
N GLN A 142 17.91 1.31 0.17
CA GLN A 142 16.91 1.13 1.22
C GLN A 142 15.64 2.00 1.05
N LEU A 143 15.32 2.40 -0.18
CA LEU A 143 14.16 3.25 -0.47
C LEU A 143 12.84 2.54 -0.21
N TYR A 144 12.81 1.21 -0.27
CA TYR A 144 11.61 0.43 0.08
C TYR A 144 11.16 0.61 1.53
N SER A 145 12.10 0.75 2.46
CA SER A 145 11.79 0.99 3.87
C SER A 145 11.27 2.40 4.10
N LYS A 146 11.72 3.38 3.31
CA LYS A 146 11.34 4.78 3.38
C LYS A 146 10.01 5.07 2.68
N GLU A 147 9.86 4.59 1.44
CA GLU A 147 8.69 4.91 0.61
C GLU A 147 7.58 3.86 0.71
N GLY A 148 7.89 2.65 1.18
CA GLY A 148 6.94 1.55 1.31
C GLY A 148 6.42 0.98 -0.02
N LYS A 149 6.93 1.45 -1.17
CA LYS A 149 6.52 1.08 -2.52
C LYS A 149 7.73 0.80 -3.40
N GLY A 150 7.54 0.03 -4.47
CA GLY A 150 8.54 -0.16 -5.50
C GLY A 150 8.67 1.04 -6.44
N PRO A 151 9.60 0.99 -7.40
CA PRO A 151 9.86 2.08 -8.33
C PRO A 151 8.67 2.32 -9.25
N SER A 152 8.31 3.58 -9.45
CA SER A 152 7.32 4.02 -10.43
C SER A 152 8.06 4.56 -11.66
N ILE A 153 8.29 3.72 -12.67
CA ILE A 153 9.15 4.08 -13.82
C ILE A 153 8.32 4.40 -15.05
N PHE A 154 7.45 3.46 -15.45
CA PHE A 154 6.61 3.62 -16.62
C PHE A 154 5.19 4.00 -16.26
N GLN A 155 4.72 3.53 -15.12
CA GLN A 155 3.34 3.66 -14.65
C GLN A 155 3.31 3.65 -13.12
N TYR A 156 2.16 3.99 -12.54
CA TYR A 156 1.97 3.85 -11.11
C TYR A 156 2.21 2.37 -10.67
N VAL A 157 2.79 2.18 -9.50
CA VAL A 157 3.28 0.86 -9.04
C VAL A 157 2.19 -0.21 -9.03
N MET A 158 0.95 0.14 -8.63
CA MET A 158 -0.18 -0.80 -8.60
C MET A 158 -0.61 -1.21 -10.01
N THR A 159 -0.68 -0.25 -10.93
CA THR A 159 -0.96 -0.47 -12.36
C THR A 159 0.09 -1.37 -12.98
N ALA A 160 1.38 -1.07 -12.75
CA ALA A 160 2.49 -1.89 -13.24
C ALA A 160 2.37 -3.34 -12.73
N GLY A 161 2.09 -3.55 -11.44
CA GLY A 161 1.86 -4.88 -10.86
C GLY A 161 0.71 -5.63 -11.54
N GLY A 162 -0.42 -4.96 -11.79
CA GLY A 162 -1.58 -5.54 -12.48
C GLY A 162 -1.25 -6.00 -13.92
N LEU A 163 -0.54 -5.17 -14.69
CA LEU A 163 -0.11 -5.51 -16.05
C LEU A 163 0.91 -6.66 -16.06
N MET A 164 1.89 -6.64 -15.13
CA MET A 164 2.86 -7.72 -14.96
C MET A 164 2.20 -9.05 -14.62
N SER A 165 1.13 -9.04 -13.83
CA SER A 165 0.33 -10.22 -13.50
C SER A 165 -0.21 -10.89 -14.75
N VAL A 166 -0.85 -10.15 -15.65
CA VAL A 166 -1.42 -10.65 -16.91
C VAL A 166 -0.33 -11.27 -17.79
N VAL A 167 0.79 -10.55 -17.97
CA VAL A 167 1.93 -11.04 -18.78
C VAL A 167 2.53 -12.31 -18.20
N THR A 168 2.73 -12.36 -16.87
CA THR A 168 3.27 -13.53 -16.16
C THR A 168 2.41 -14.77 -16.42
N ILE A 169 1.09 -14.65 -16.26
CA ILE A 169 0.14 -15.76 -16.46
C ILE A 169 0.22 -16.27 -17.90
N ILE A 170 0.24 -15.36 -18.89
CA ILE A 170 0.33 -15.75 -20.31
C ILE A 170 1.66 -16.43 -20.60
N LEU A 171 2.80 -15.91 -20.10
CA LEU A 171 4.12 -16.53 -20.26
C LEU A 171 4.17 -17.94 -19.66
N VAL A 172 3.62 -18.13 -18.45
CA VAL A 172 3.50 -19.47 -17.83
C VAL A 172 2.65 -20.38 -18.70
N GLY A 173 1.58 -19.87 -19.32
CA GLY A 173 0.78 -20.61 -20.28
C GLY A 173 1.60 -21.17 -21.45
N PHE A 174 2.51 -20.39 -21.99
CA PHE A 174 3.37 -20.80 -23.11
C PHE A 174 4.35 -21.94 -22.77
N LEU A 175 4.60 -22.27 -21.50
CA LEU A 175 5.37 -23.48 -21.13
C LEU A 175 4.67 -24.77 -21.57
N PHE A 176 3.37 -24.76 -21.80
CA PHE A 176 2.59 -25.92 -22.26
C PHE A 176 2.55 -26.10 -23.76
N LEU A 177 3.26 -25.26 -24.53
CA LEU A 177 3.42 -25.48 -25.98
C LEU A 177 4.26 -26.71 -26.23
N LYS A 178 3.70 -27.70 -26.98
CA LYS A 178 4.34 -28.99 -27.28
C LYS A 178 5.56 -28.85 -28.22
N GLU A 179 5.53 -27.85 -29.09
CA GLU A 179 6.49 -27.67 -30.17
C GLU A 179 7.73 -26.84 -29.81
N ASN A 180 7.90 -26.46 -28.56
CA ASN A 180 9.01 -25.62 -28.12
C ASN A 180 10.32 -26.40 -28.05
N LYS A 181 11.28 -26.01 -28.90
CA LYS A 181 12.68 -26.45 -28.80
C LYS A 181 13.27 -26.03 -27.47
N LEU A 182 14.22 -26.77 -26.92
CA LEU A 182 14.82 -26.49 -25.60
C LEU A 182 15.27 -25.03 -25.43
N ARG A 183 15.89 -24.45 -26.47
CA ARG A 183 16.33 -23.04 -26.46
C ARG A 183 15.18 -22.05 -26.18
N TYR A 184 14.00 -22.28 -26.75
CA TYR A 184 12.84 -21.42 -26.54
C TYR A 184 12.25 -21.61 -25.14
N LYS A 185 12.29 -22.82 -24.57
CA LYS A 185 11.90 -23.07 -23.18
C LYS A 185 12.80 -22.33 -22.20
N ILE A 186 14.13 -22.31 -22.45
CA ILE A 186 15.08 -21.57 -21.61
C ILE A 186 14.78 -20.06 -21.65
N ILE A 187 14.60 -19.49 -22.85
CA ILE A 187 14.24 -18.07 -23.02
C ILE A 187 12.93 -17.75 -22.26
N LEU A 188 11.94 -18.61 -22.38
CA LEU A 188 10.65 -18.46 -21.73
C LEU A 188 10.77 -18.53 -20.21
N ILE A 189 11.58 -19.44 -19.68
CA ILE A 189 11.85 -19.54 -18.23
C ILE A 189 12.53 -18.25 -17.73
N ILE A 190 13.52 -17.73 -18.47
CA ILE A 190 14.18 -16.47 -18.12
C ILE A 190 13.16 -15.32 -18.12
N ALA A 191 12.30 -15.24 -19.13
CA ALA A 191 11.24 -14.23 -19.22
C ALA A 191 10.26 -14.33 -18.03
N ILE A 192 9.88 -15.54 -17.61
CA ILE A 192 9.04 -15.78 -16.43
C ILE A 192 9.75 -15.34 -15.16
N LEU A 193 11.03 -15.66 -14.99
CA LEU A 193 11.81 -15.26 -13.81
C LEU A 193 11.90 -13.72 -13.70
N ILE A 194 12.16 -13.03 -14.81
CA ILE A 194 12.16 -11.57 -14.88
C ILE A 194 10.78 -11.02 -14.51
N SER A 195 9.73 -11.60 -15.08
CA SER A 195 8.35 -11.16 -14.85
C SER A 195 7.90 -11.36 -13.39
N VAL A 196 8.19 -12.52 -12.80
CA VAL A 196 7.93 -12.83 -11.39
C VAL A 196 8.75 -11.93 -10.47
N GLY A 197 10.05 -11.73 -10.75
CA GLY A 197 10.89 -10.82 -9.98
C GLY A 197 10.36 -9.39 -9.99
N SER A 198 9.93 -8.89 -11.15
CA SER A 198 9.33 -7.56 -11.29
C SER A 198 8.00 -7.44 -10.55
N LEU A 199 7.15 -8.48 -10.66
CA LEU A 199 5.86 -8.54 -9.95
C LEU A 199 6.05 -8.52 -8.42
N ILE A 200 6.99 -9.31 -7.89
CA ILE A 200 7.31 -9.30 -6.46
C ILE A 200 7.83 -7.93 -6.04
N SER A 201 8.73 -7.33 -6.82
CA SER A 201 9.33 -6.03 -6.55
C SER A 201 8.33 -4.86 -6.62
N SER A 202 7.17 -5.05 -7.24
CA SER A 202 6.10 -4.04 -7.23
C SER A 202 5.42 -3.89 -5.88
N TYR A 203 5.55 -4.88 -4.99
CA TYR A 203 4.84 -4.94 -3.71
C TYR A 203 3.31 -4.85 -3.82
N THR A 204 2.73 -5.09 -5.00
CA THR A 204 1.29 -5.02 -5.24
C THR A 204 0.62 -6.35 -4.89
N ARG A 205 0.17 -6.49 -3.63
CA ARG A 205 -0.42 -7.73 -3.11
C ARG A 205 -1.63 -8.23 -3.91
N ALA A 206 -2.48 -7.31 -4.37
CA ALA A 206 -3.63 -7.64 -5.21
C ALA A 206 -3.20 -8.35 -6.51
N ALA A 207 -2.13 -7.87 -7.14
CA ALA A 207 -1.58 -8.48 -8.35
C ALA A 207 -0.95 -9.86 -8.07
N TRP A 208 -0.30 -10.04 -6.91
CA TRP A 208 0.22 -11.35 -6.51
C TRP A 208 -0.89 -12.38 -6.37
N LEU A 209 -1.96 -12.03 -5.63
CA LEU A 209 -3.12 -12.92 -5.46
C LEU A 209 -3.80 -13.22 -6.80
N GLY A 210 -3.97 -12.21 -7.66
CA GLY A 210 -4.47 -12.40 -9.01
C GLY A 210 -3.60 -13.34 -9.85
N THR A 211 -2.26 -13.20 -9.77
CA THR A 211 -1.34 -14.08 -10.48
C THR A 211 -1.43 -15.52 -9.98
N ILE A 212 -1.45 -15.72 -8.67
CA ILE A 212 -1.58 -17.06 -8.07
C ILE A 212 -2.88 -17.71 -8.52
N ALA A 213 -4.02 -17.00 -8.43
CA ALA A 213 -5.31 -17.51 -8.88
C ALA A 213 -5.30 -17.87 -10.37
N GLY A 214 -4.75 -17.00 -11.24
CA GLY A 214 -4.63 -17.27 -12.66
C GLY A 214 -3.74 -18.49 -12.96
N VAL A 215 -2.58 -18.61 -12.31
CA VAL A 215 -1.67 -19.74 -12.49
C VAL A 215 -2.30 -21.05 -12.02
N VAL A 216 -3.01 -21.04 -10.89
CA VAL A 216 -3.77 -22.22 -10.41
C VAL A 216 -4.81 -22.64 -11.45
N VAL A 217 -5.61 -21.71 -11.95
CA VAL A 217 -6.59 -22.00 -13.02
C VAL A 217 -5.93 -22.57 -14.25
N LEU A 218 -4.75 -22.02 -14.65
CA LEU A 218 -3.99 -22.51 -15.80
C LEU A 218 -3.55 -23.97 -15.61
N PHE A 219 -3.05 -24.33 -14.41
CA PHE A 219 -2.64 -25.71 -14.12
C PHE A 219 -3.86 -26.65 -14.07
N LEU A 220 -5.01 -26.19 -13.55
CA LEU A 220 -6.29 -26.94 -13.60
C LEU A 220 -6.69 -27.24 -15.04
N LEU A 221 -6.66 -26.24 -15.92
CA LEU A 221 -7.00 -26.40 -17.35
C LEU A 221 -6.06 -27.33 -18.11
N HIS A 222 -4.82 -27.47 -17.67
CA HIS A 222 -3.84 -28.39 -18.22
C HIS A 222 -3.77 -29.74 -17.47
N ARG A 223 -4.67 -29.97 -16.48
CA ARG A 223 -4.73 -31.19 -15.65
C ARG A 223 -3.42 -31.53 -14.95
N ARG A 224 -2.67 -30.51 -14.51
CA ARG A 224 -1.38 -30.63 -13.85
C ARG A 224 -1.49 -30.57 -12.33
N TRP A 225 -2.20 -31.50 -11.73
CA TRP A 225 -2.51 -31.56 -10.29
C TRP A 225 -1.28 -31.53 -9.38
N LEU A 226 -0.18 -32.20 -9.80
CA LEU A 226 1.08 -32.18 -9.04
C LEU A 226 1.65 -30.79 -8.86
N PHE A 227 1.54 -29.91 -9.88
CA PHE A 227 2.00 -28.54 -9.78
C PHE A 227 1.12 -27.70 -8.84
N ILE A 228 -0.18 -27.99 -8.79
CA ILE A 228 -1.08 -27.34 -7.84
C ILE A 228 -0.70 -27.75 -6.41
N GLY A 229 -0.44 -29.04 -6.18
CA GLY A 229 0.10 -29.53 -4.91
C GLY A 229 1.41 -28.87 -4.53
N ALA A 230 2.35 -28.71 -5.49
CA ALA A 230 3.62 -28.02 -5.26
C ALA A 230 3.41 -26.53 -4.90
N VAL A 231 2.51 -25.82 -5.59
CA VAL A 231 2.15 -24.43 -5.24
C VAL A 231 1.56 -24.34 -3.85
N ALA A 232 0.66 -25.27 -3.47
CA ALA A 232 0.07 -25.31 -2.13
C ALA A 232 1.12 -25.61 -1.04
N ILE A 233 2.06 -26.55 -1.29
CA ILE A 233 3.16 -26.85 -0.37
C ILE A 233 4.09 -25.64 -0.23
N LEU A 234 4.48 -25.00 -1.34
CA LEU A 234 5.30 -23.79 -1.30
C LEU A 234 4.61 -22.64 -0.57
N ALA A 235 3.31 -22.47 -0.78
CA ALA A 235 2.51 -21.50 -0.02
C ALA A 235 2.46 -21.84 1.48
N GLY A 236 2.34 -23.12 1.84
CA GLY A 236 2.37 -23.60 3.23
C GLY A 236 3.72 -23.37 3.91
N ILE A 237 4.82 -23.75 3.24
CA ILE A 237 6.20 -23.48 3.70
C ILE A 237 6.40 -21.98 3.87
N PHE A 238 6.00 -21.21 2.88
CA PHE A 238 6.09 -19.77 2.88
C PHE A 238 5.29 -19.14 4.04
N PHE A 239 4.05 -19.60 4.27
CA PHE A 239 3.23 -19.19 5.41
C PHE A 239 3.93 -19.51 6.74
N SER A 240 4.51 -20.69 6.87
CA SER A 240 5.26 -21.10 8.06
C SER A 240 6.50 -20.22 8.32
N LEU A 241 7.25 -19.86 7.25
CA LEU A 241 8.45 -19.02 7.35
C LEU A 241 8.16 -17.54 7.59
N THR A 242 6.92 -17.07 7.37
CA THR A 242 6.54 -15.67 7.49
C THR A 242 5.73 -15.35 8.73
N GLN A 243 5.74 -16.23 9.73
CA GLN A 243 5.06 -15.97 10.99
C GLN A 243 5.63 -14.72 11.67
N THR A 244 4.73 -13.93 12.24
CA THR A 244 5.09 -12.74 13.02
C THR A 244 5.71 -13.21 14.34
N THR A 245 6.92 -12.77 14.65
CA THR A 245 7.53 -12.93 15.96
C THR A 245 7.55 -11.59 16.66
N SER A 246 7.23 -11.56 17.95
CA SER A 246 7.27 -10.36 18.77
C SER A 246 7.81 -10.70 20.14
N GLU A 247 8.81 -9.96 20.56
CA GLU A 247 9.54 -10.24 21.79
C GLU A 247 9.71 -8.98 22.63
N ILE A 248 9.80 -9.18 23.93
CA ILE A 248 10.21 -8.18 24.92
C ILE A 248 11.56 -8.64 25.43
N ALA A 249 12.58 -7.79 25.32
CA ALA A 249 13.94 -8.06 25.81
C ALA A 249 14.24 -7.23 27.04
N ILE A 250 14.88 -7.85 28.04
CA ILE A 250 15.44 -7.18 29.21
C ILE A 250 16.95 -7.42 29.21
N PHE A 251 17.70 -6.39 29.49
CA PHE A 251 19.17 -6.44 29.53
C PHE A 251 19.75 -5.32 30.36
N ASN A 252 21.03 -5.46 30.73
CA ASN A 252 21.83 -4.40 31.30
C ASN A 252 22.86 -3.94 30.25
N ILE A 253 23.20 -2.66 30.25
CA ILE A 253 24.31 -2.13 29.46
C ILE A 253 25.55 -2.11 30.33
N ASP A 254 26.64 -2.69 29.83
CA ASP A 254 27.98 -2.58 30.40
C ASP A 254 28.79 -1.53 29.61
N PRO A 255 28.90 -0.29 30.10
CA PRO A 255 29.60 0.75 29.38
C PRO A 255 31.13 0.52 29.35
N ILE A 256 31.69 -0.27 30.29
CA ILE A 256 33.13 -0.57 30.35
C ILE A 256 33.48 -1.56 29.23
N ASN A 257 32.78 -2.69 29.16
CA ASN A 257 33.02 -3.72 28.15
C ASN A 257 32.28 -3.46 26.82
N LYS A 258 31.50 -2.38 26.73
CA LYS A 258 30.74 -1.95 25.52
C LYS A 258 29.87 -3.07 24.97
N SER A 259 29.11 -3.69 25.83
CA SER A 259 28.26 -4.84 25.53
C SER A 259 26.97 -4.82 26.34
N ILE A 260 26.02 -5.67 25.97
CA ILE A 260 24.88 -5.95 26.84
C ILE A 260 25.14 -7.21 27.66
N LYS A 261 24.60 -7.22 28.87
CA LYS A 261 24.64 -8.36 29.80
C LYS A 261 23.25 -8.78 30.22
N ASN A 262 23.10 -10.00 30.73
CA ASN A 262 21.85 -10.53 31.29
C ASN A 262 20.67 -10.37 30.33
N LEU A 263 20.90 -10.67 29.03
CA LEU A 263 19.83 -10.62 28.04
C LEU A 263 18.84 -11.75 28.24
N HIS A 264 17.62 -11.41 28.56
CA HIS A 264 16.47 -12.32 28.59
C HIS A 264 15.44 -11.84 27.58
N THR A 265 14.88 -12.74 26.79
CA THR A 265 13.82 -12.45 25.84
C THR A 265 12.59 -13.30 26.11
N ILE A 266 11.41 -12.71 25.98
CA ILE A 266 10.13 -13.39 26.11
C ILE A 266 9.22 -13.01 24.98
N ASN A 267 8.44 -13.98 24.48
CA ASN A 267 7.44 -13.71 23.46
C ASN A 267 6.30 -12.86 24.03
N SER A 268 5.94 -11.80 23.34
CA SER A 268 4.75 -11.04 23.68
C SER A 268 3.47 -11.76 23.20
N LYS A 269 2.30 -11.28 23.60
CA LYS A 269 1.00 -11.90 23.23
C LYS A 269 0.49 -11.45 21.86
N GLY A 270 0.92 -10.27 21.43
CA GLY A 270 0.63 -9.69 20.13
C GLY A 270 1.89 -9.09 19.53
N ARG A 271 1.78 -7.93 18.89
CA ARG A 271 2.94 -7.17 18.38
C ARG A 271 3.31 -6.06 19.35
N ALA A 272 4.37 -6.25 20.11
CA ALA A 272 4.86 -5.30 21.11
C ALA A 272 5.38 -4.02 20.44
N ASN A 273 4.53 -3.01 20.32
CA ASN A 273 4.80 -1.78 19.57
C ASN A 273 5.25 -0.61 20.43
N GLY A 274 4.98 -0.64 21.72
CA GLY A 274 5.42 0.37 22.68
C GLY A 274 5.36 -0.18 24.09
N ILE A 275 6.09 0.42 25.01
CA ILE A 275 6.15 -0.01 26.41
C ILE A 275 6.32 1.19 27.31
N ASP A 276 5.64 1.16 28.46
CA ASP A 276 5.87 2.09 29.56
C ASP A 276 5.69 1.40 30.91
N THR A 277 6.03 2.08 31.99
CA THR A 277 5.98 1.52 33.35
C THR A 277 5.09 2.35 34.26
N LEU A 278 4.32 1.67 35.10
CA LEU A 278 3.49 2.30 36.11
C LEU A 278 3.49 1.44 37.38
N ASN A 279 3.80 2.06 38.55
CA ASN A 279 3.83 1.39 39.84
C ASN A 279 4.71 0.12 39.89
N GLY A 280 5.85 0.12 39.15
CA GLY A 280 6.78 -1.00 39.09
C GLY A 280 6.37 -2.14 38.17
N GLU A 281 5.26 -2.02 37.47
CA GLU A 281 4.80 -2.94 36.43
C GLU A 281 5.03 -2.37 35.05
N PHE A 282 5.13 -3.25 34.04
CA PHE A 282 5.30 -2.88 32.64
C PHE A 282 4.01 -3.09 31.88
N PHE A 283 3.64 -2.10 31.10
CA PHE A 283 2.50 -2.14 30.23
C PHE A 283 2.97 -2.01 28.79
N VAL A 284 2.59 -2.97 27.97
CA VAL A 284 2.98 -3.03 26.56
C VAL A 284 1.77 -2.77 25.68
N ALA A 285 1.88 -1.81 24.77
CA ALA A 285 0.94 -1.67 23.66
C ALA A 285 1.21 -2.82 22.68
N ASP A 286 0.48 -3.91 22.85
CA ASP A 286 0.72 -5.21 22.23
C ASP A 286 -0.20 -5.45 21.04
N TYR A 287 -0.45 -4.36 20.31
CA TYR A 287 -1.21 -4.21 19.09
C TYR A 287 -2.55 -4.97 19.12
N GLU A 288 -2.65 -6.14 18.40
CA GLU A 288 -3.88 -6.95 18.36
C GLU A 288 -4.23 -7.62 19.69
N ALA A 289 -3.29 -7.78 20.59
CA ALA A 289 -3.55 -8.25 21.95
C ALA A 289 -4.11 -7.13 22.85
N GLY A 290 -4.04 -5.87 22.39
CA GLY A 290 -4.43 -4.71 23.18
C GLY A 290 -3.29 -4.25 24.10
N ILE A 291 -3.53 -4.20 25.40
CA ILE A 291 -2.50 -3.87 26.39
C ILE A 291 -2.19 -5.11 27.19
N THR A 292 -0.91 -5.47 27.29
CA THR A 292 -0.44 -6.57 28.13
C THR A 292 0.32 -6.01 29.32
N ARG A 293 0.10 -6.64 30.49
CA ARG A 293 0.66 -6.26 31.78
C ARG A 293 1.71 -7.30 32.20
N TRP A 294 2.86 -6.83 32.62
CA TRP A 294 4.01 -7.64 32.97
C TRP A 294 4.63 -7.13 34.26
N GLN A 295 5.16 -8.05 35.06
CA GLN A 295 5.91 -7.72 36.27
C GLN A 295 7.31 -8.32 36.20
N LEU A 296 8.31 -7.53 36.57
CA LEU A 296 9.67 -8.02 36.69
C LEU A 296 9.86 -8.66 38.03
N ILE A 297 10.13 -9.97 38.04
CA ILE A 297 10.48 -10.76 39.23
C ILE A 297 11.91 -11.25 38.99
N ASP A 298 12.83 -10.79 39.84
CA ASP A 298 14.28 -11.00 39.70
C ASP A 298 14.80 -10.52 38.33
N THR A 299 15.01 -11.43 37.39
CA THR A 299 15.49 -11.14 36.03
C THR A 299 14.48 -11.48 34.96
N ASN A 300 13.30 -12.01 35.31
CA ASN A 300 12.30 -12.49 34.36
C ASN A 300 11.05 -11.61 34.37
N LEU A 301 10.52 -11.32 33.18
CA LEU A 301 9.19 -10.75 33.05
C LEU A 301 8.13 -11.84 33.18
N VAL A 302 7.19 -11.63 34.08
CA VAL A 302 6.06 -12.53 34.33
C VAL A 302 4.80 -11.84 33.78
N PHE A 303 4.08 -12.53 32.93
CA PHE A 303 2.79 -12.06 32.39
C PHE A 303 1.75 -12.03 33.51
N LYS A 304 1.03 -10.91 33.64
CA LYS A 304 -0.01 -10.69 34.66
C LYS A 304 -1.41 -10.66 34.10
N GLY A 305 -1.57 -10.31 32.85
CA GLY A 305 -2.87 -10.23 32.19
C GLY A 305 -2.85 -9.35 30.94
N ASP A 306 -3.97 -9.31 30.26
CA ASP A 306 -4.18 -8.49 29.08
C ASP A 306 -5.53 -7.76 29.13
N PHE A 307 -5.61 -6.65 28.43
CA PHE A 307 -6.81 -5.86 28.23
C PHE A 307 -7.03 -5.63 26.75
N LYS A 308 -8.14 -6.16 26.23
CA LYS A 308 -8.54 -5.99 24.82
C LYS A 308 -9.01 -4.57 24.57
N THR A 309 -8.34 -3.89 23.67
CA THR A 309 -8.74 -2.56 23.19
C THR A 309 -9.66 -2.67 21.97
N PRO A 310 -10.56 -1.68 21.74
CA PRO A 310 -11.51 -1.71 20.62
C PRO A 310 -10.87 -1.57 19.24
N SER A 311 -9.60 -1.15 19.18
CA SER A 311 -8.74 -1.10 18.00
C SER A 311 -7.32 -1.44 18.45
N PRO A 312 -6.42 -1.94 17.59
CA PRO A 312 -5.06 -2.29 18.00
C PRO A 312 -4.32 -1.18 18.74
N ALA A 313 -3.67 -1.52 19.86
CA ALA A 313 -2.89 -0.58 20.64
C ALA A 313 -1.56 -0.24 19.94
N LYS A 314 -1.36 1.05 19.59
CA LYS A 314 -0.22 1.53 18.82
C LYS A 314 0.93 2.03 19.69
N SER A 315 0.61 2.78 20.76
CA SER A 315 1.60 3.24 21.74
C SER A 315 0.93 3.45 23.09
N ILE A 316 1.74 3.51 24.15
CA ILE A 316 1.29 3.69 25.52
C ILE A 316 2.23 4.65 26.22
N VAL A 317 1.67 5.51 27.05
CA VAL A 317 2.38 6.46 27.91
C VAL A 317 1.68 6.45 29.28
N SER A 318 2.47 6.31 30.34
CA SER A 318 2.00 6.43 31.71
C SER A 318 2.12 7.87 32.22
N HIS A 319 1.14 8.33 32.99
CA HIS A 319 1.20 9.61 33.66
C HIS A 319 0.38 9.54 34.94
N ASP A 320 0.98 9.97 36.06
CA ASP A 320 0.43 9.78 37.41
C ASP A 320 0.08 8.31 37.69
N SER A 321 -1.18 7.99 37.88
CA SER A 321 -1.67 6.62 38.12
C SER A 321 -2.43 6.04 36.91
N LEU A 322 -2.28 6.63 35.72
CA LEU A 322 -3.06 6.32 34.55
C LEU A 322 -2.18 5.90 33.37
N LEU A 323 -2.81 5.19 32.41
CA LEU A 323 -2.21 4.83 31.12
C LEU A 323 -3.00 5.55 30.01
N TYR A 324 -2.26 6.15 29.11
CA TYR A 324 -2.78 6.78 27.91
C TYR A 324 -2.36 5.95 26.71
N THR A 325 -3.32 5.36 26.03
CA THR A 325 -3.03 4.42 24.95
C THR A 325 -3.56 4.94 23.62
N LEU A 326 -2.65 5.22 22.70
CA LEU A 326 -3.00 5.54 21.31
C LEU A 326 -3.37 4.25 20.58
N LEU A 327 -4.55 4.24 19.96
CA LEU A 327 -5.02 3.16 19.13
C LEU A 327 -4.70 3.41 17.63
N LEU A 328 -4.78 2.36 16.84
CA LEU A 328 -4.54 2.43 15.40
C LEU A 328 -5.55 3.33 14.67
N ASP A 329 -6.78 3.40 15.16
CA ASP A 329 -7.83 4.29 14.65
C ASP A 329 -7.71 5.74 15.16
N SER A 330 -6.57 6.10 15.76
CA SER A 330 -6.22 7.40 16.30
C SER A 330 -6.91 7.80 17.59
N ARG A 331 -7.86 7.03 18.12
CA ARG A 331 -8.40 7.31 19.47
C ARG A 331 -7.31 7.16 20.53
N VAL A 332 -7.40 7.96 21.58
CA VAL A 332 -6.60 7.79 22.79
C VAL A 332 -7.52 7.36 23.92
N LEU A 333 -7.24 6.19 24.50
CA LEU A 333 -7.94 5.73 25.71
C LEU A 333 -7.18 6.21 26.95
N ILE A 334 -7.92 6.70 27.93
CA ILE A 334 -7.42 6.96 29.27
C ILE A 334 -7.88 5.81 30.16
N LEU A 335 -6.93 5.12 30.76
CA LEU A 335 -7.14 3.85 31.41
C LEU A 335 -6.63 3.91 32.84
N TYR A 336 -7.37 3.30 33.75
CA TYR A 336 -7.00 3.14 35.15
C TYR A 336 -6.71 1.66 35.43
N PRO A 337 -5.45 1.25 35.63
CA PRO A 337 -5.11 -0.08 36.08
C PRO A 337 -5.50 -0.26 37.53
N GLN A 338 -6.34 -1.25 37.78
CA GLN A 338 -6.64 -1.77 39.13
C GLN A 338 -5.99 -3.16 39.28
N ASN A 339 -6.01 -3.75 40.49
CA ASN A 339 -5.28 -4.97 40.83
C ASN A 339 -5.18 -5.99 39.69
N ASP A 340 -6.31 -6.54 39.20
CA ASP A 340 -6.32 -7.55 38.12
C ASP A 340 -7.06 -7.07 36.85
N THR A 341 -7.53 -5.81 36.83
CA THR A 341 -8.33 -5.27 35.71
C THR A 341 -7.82 -3.90 35.27
N ILE A 342 -8.16 -3.53 34.03
CA ILE A 342 -7.93 -2.19 33.51
C ILE A 342 -9.29 -1.60 33.13
N GLN A 343 -9.63 -0.45 33.71
CA GLN A 343 -10.89 0.26 33.45
C GLN A 343 -10.67 1.40 32.47
N ILE A 344 -11.56 1.55 31.48
CA ILE A 344 -11.59 2.73 30.62
C ILE A 344 -12.27 3.85 31.38
N LEU A 345 -11.55 4.94 31.66
CA LEU A 345 -12.11 6.15 32.25
C LEU A 345 -12.75 7.04 31.18
N SER A 346 -12.07 7.24 30.06
CA SER A 346 -12.56 8.06 28.96
C SER A 346 -11.86 7.72 27.65
N SER A 347 -12.35 8.31 26.56
CA SER A 347 -11.79 8.16 25.21
C SER A 347 -11.77 9.51 24.50
N ILE A 348 -10.62 9.88 23.95
CA ILE A 348 -10.43 11.10 23.18
C ILE A 348 -10.50 10.72 21.69
N ILE A 349 -11.31 11.43 20.93
CA ILE A 349 -11.42 11.33 19.49
C ILE A 349 -10.75 12.57 18.87
N PRO A 350 -9.55 12.46 18.29
CA PRO A 350 -8.82 13.58 17.70
C PRO A 350 -9.51 14.09 16.43
N LYS A 351 -9.11 15.28 15.95
CA LYS A 351 -9.62 15.83 14.69
C LYS A 351 -9.05 15.14 13.46
N ASN A 352 -7.77 14.74 13.54
CA ASN A 352 -7.06 14.11 12.42
C ASN A 352 -6.36 12.81 12.84
N VAL A 353 -5.56 12.22 11.92
CA VAL A 353 -4.77 11.01 12.21
C VAL A 353 -3.64 11.33 13.17
N VAL A 354 -3.60 10.64 14.31
CA VAL A 354 -2.55 10.82 15.31
C VAL A 354 -1.32 9.98 15.00
N GLY A 355 -0.18 10.65 14.89
CA GLY A 355 1.15 10.04 14.72
C GLY A 355 1.71 9.50 16.04
N SER A 356 1.78 10.35 17.07
CA SER A 356 2.32 10.07 18.40
C SER A 356 1.57 10.87 19.48
N ILE A 357 1.71 10.42 20.72
CA ILE A 357 1.22 11.10 21.90
C ILE A 357 2.37 11.44 22.83
N PHE A 358 2.27 12.57 23.51
CA PHE A 358 3.23 13.06 24.48
C PHE A 358 2.48 13.75 25.62
N ILE A 359 2.88 13.52 26.87
CA ILE A 359 2.26 14.13 28.03
C ILE A 359 3.27 15.00 28.74
N TYR A 360 2.87 16.22 29.02
CA TYR A 360 3.66 17.14 29.82
C TYR A 360 2.77 17.94 30.76
N LYS A 361 3.03 17.89 32.07
CA LYS A 361 2.14 18.40 33.12
C LYS A 361 0.74 17.81 32.94
N ASN A 362 -0.29 18.61 33.00
CA ASN A 362 -1.68 18.18 32.84
C ASN A 362 -2.18 18.25 31.39
N TYR A 363 -1.29 18.17 30.41
CA TYR A 363 -1.66 18.29 29.00
C TYR A 363 -1.17 17.12 28.18
N LEU A 364 -2.07 16.56 27.39
CA LEU A 364 -1.77 15.57 26.36
C LEU A 364 -1.63 16.29 25.03
N PHE A 365 -0.48 16.10 24.38
CA PHE A 365 -0.18 16.59 23.05
C PHE A 365 -0.28 15.42 22.07
N MET A 366 -1.04 15.58 20.98
CA MET A 366 -1.25 14.58 19.94
C MET A 366 -0.78 15.12 18.61
N THR A 367 0.32 14.58 18.03
CA THR A 367 0.79 15.03 16.71
C THR A 367 -0.16 14.53 15.62
N GLU A 368 -0.60 15.41 14.72
CA GLU A 368 -1.58 15.15 13.67
C GLU A 368 -1.00 15.33 12.24
N GLY A 369 0.24 14.94 12.06
CA GLY A 369 0.93 15.02 10.77
C GLY A 369 1.05 16.47 10.26
N GLU A 370 0.58 16.72 9.05
CA GLU A 370 0.60 18.05 8.41
C GLU A 370 -0.35 19.07 9.06
N PHE A 371 -1.27 18.63 9.91
CA PHE A 371 -2.23 19.51 10.58
C PHE A 371 -1.67 20.14 11.85
N GLY A 372 -0.51 19.70 12.33
CA GLY A 372 0.10 20.20 13.56
C GLY A 372 0.01 19.23 14.72
N PHE A 373 -0.35 19.75 15.90
CA PHE A 373 -0.67 18.92 17.07
C PHE A 373 -1.83 19.52 17.89
N GLU A 374 -2.72 18.63 18.35
CA GLU A 374 -3.78 18.98 19.31
C GLU A 374 -3.25 18.95 20.75
N VAL A 375 -3.81 19.84 21.58
CA VAL A 375 -3.58 19.88 23.04
C VAL A 375 -4.88 19.61 23.75
N ILE A 376 -4.87 18.64 24.66
CA ILE A 376 -6.00 18.25 25.48
C ILE A 376 -5.63 18.45 26.95
N ASP A 377 -6.49 19.11 27.71
CA ASP A 377 -6.39 19.22 29.18
C ASP A 377 -6.85 17.90 29.78
N ILE A 378 -5.96 17.24 30.52
CA ILE A 378 -6.18 15.97 31.19
C ILE A 378 -6.20 16.11 32.74
N SER A 379 -6.36 17.34 33.26
CA SER A 379 -6.49 17.57 34.71
C SER A 379 -7.67 16.81 35.32
N ASN A 380 -8.72 16.58 34.51
CA ASN A 380 -9.80 15.66 34.83
C ASN A 380 -9.82 14.52 33.82
N PRO A 381 -9.15 13.39 34.08
CA PRO A 381 -9.02 12.29 33.12
C PRO A 381 -10.35 11.63 32.74
N ALA A 382 -11.40 11.74 33.60
CA ALA A 382 -12.72 11.22 33.24
C ALA A 382 -13.46 12.12 32.23
N LYS A 383 -13.06 13.41 32.13
CA LYS A 383 -13.63 14.38 31.21
C LYS A 383 -12.53 15.25 30.60
N PRO A 384 -11.68 14.70 29.70
CA PRO A 384 -10.63 15.47 29.05
C PRO A 384 -11.22 16.56 28.16
N GLU A 385 -10.61 17.76 28.14
CA GLU A 385 -11.13 18.90 27.42
C GLU A 385 -10.16 19.36 26.31
N TYR A 386 -10.69 19.63 25.12
CA TYR A 386 -9.92 20.22 24.02
C TYR A 386 -9.49 21.64 24.40
N VAL A 387 -8.20 21.93 24.21
CA VAL A 387 -7.62 23.26 24.49
C VAL A 387 -7.35 24.02 23.18
N THR A 388 -6.51 23.48 22.31
CA THR A 388 -6.09 24.16 21.08
C THR A 388 -5.54 23.18 20.05
N LEU A 389 -5.43 23.66 18.81
CA LEU A 389 -4.67 23.03 17.74
C LEU A 389 -3.57 24.01 17.31
N PHE A 390 -2.31 23.64 17.52
CA PHE A 390 -1.19 24.40 16.98
C PHE A 390 -0.86 23.91 15.58
N SER A 391 -0.79 24.83 14.63
CA SER A 391 -0.44 24.55 13.21
C SER A 391 0.44 25.66 12.65
N LEU A 392 1.37 25.28 11.78
CA LEU A 392 2.13 26.26 11.01
C LEU A 392 1.29 26.73 9.82
N SER A 393 0.84 27.99 9.87
CA SER A 393 -0.09 28.59 8.91
C SER A 393 0.51 28.90 7.52
N ASN A 394 1.15 27.93 6.87
CA ASN A 394 1.59 28.08 5.48
C ASN A 394 0.97 26.99 4.61
N GLU A 395 -0.07 27.32 3.86
CA GLU A 395 -0.77 26.45 2.89
C GLU A 395 0.15 25.80 1.82
N LYS A 396 1.44 26.14 1.78
CA LYS A 396 2.38 25.65 0.77
C LYS A 396 3.36 24.58 1.23
N SER A 397 3.55 24.35 2.54
CA SER A 397 4.45 23.32 3.03
C SER A 397 3.68 22.27 3.83
N LYS A 398 3.52 21.08 3.29
CA LYS A 398 3.00 19.89 3.99
C LYS A 398 4.06 19.37 4.95
N THR A 399 4.33 20.10 6.01
CA THR A 399 5.33 19.73 7.02
C THR A 399 4.70 18.88 8.10
N VAL A 400 5.28 17.71 8.38
CA VAL A 400 4.75 16.73 9.32
C VAL A 400 5.45 16.83 10.68
N PHE A 401 4.67 16.96 11.74
CA PHE A 401 5.16 16.87 13.11
C PHE A 401 5.41 15.40 13.48
N SER A 402 6.63 15.07 13.91
CA SER A 402 7.07 13.69 14.11
C SER A 402 7.43 13.33 15.56
N GLY A 403 7.82 14.27 16.39
CA GLY A 403 8.18 14.03 17.77
C GLY A 403 8.14 15.30 18.62
N LEU A 404 7.85 15.12 19.90
CA LEU A 404 7.74 16.20 20.88
C LEU A 404 8.49 15.84 22.15
N ASP A 405 9.14 16.83 22.79
CA ASP A 405 9.64 16.76 24.16
C ASP A 405 9.61 18.15 24.76
N ALA A 406 9.54 18.28 26.09
CA ALA A 406 9.35 19.57 26.73
C ALA A 406 10.20 19.72 27.98
N LYS A 407 10.55 20.99 28.26
CA LYS A 407 11.19 21.42 29.50
C LYS A 407 10.66 22.77 29.95
N ASP A 408 10.31 22.90 31.23
CA ASP A 408 9.77 24.12 31.84
C ASP A 408 8.49 24.59 31.13
N ASN A 409 8.56 25.70 30.40
CA ASN A 409 7.45 26.21 29.60
C ASN A 409 7.74 26.16 28.08
N TYR A 410 8.68 25.32 27.66
CA TYR A 410 9.09 25.22 26.26
C TYR A 410 8.92 23.81 25.73
N LEU A 411 8.30 23.71 24.55
CA LEU A 411 8.12 22.49 23.79
C LEU A 411 9.05 22.49 22.59
N TYR A 412 9.75 21.40 22.37
CA TYR A 412 10.58 21.15 21.19
C TYR A 412 9.84 20.18 20.29
N ALA A 413 9.56 20.61 19.05
CA ALA A 413 8.79 19.83 18.08
C ALA A 413 9.59 19.52 16.81
N LEU A 414 9.79 18.25 16.51
CA LEU A 414 10.49 17.81 15.29
C LEU A 414 9.59 17.92 14.07
N LEU A 415 10.16 18.38 12.96
CA LEU A 415 9.52 18.49 11.66
C LEU A 415 10.27 17.69 10.59
N ASP A 416 9.58 17.20 9.60
CA ASP A 416 10.16 16.43 8.48
C ASP A 416 10.82 17.31 7.41
N ASP A 417 10.79 18.62 7.54
CA ASP A 417 11.41 19.61 6.64
C ASP A 417 12.82 20.08 7.09
N LYS A 418 13.56 19.25 7.83
CA LYS A 418 14.92 19.49 8.33
C LYS A 418 15.01 20.63 9.34
N LYS A 419 14.09 20.67 10.30
CA LYS A 419 14.12 21.59 11.43
C LYS A 419 13.41 21.04 12.64
N PHE A 420 13.62 21.67 13.77
CA PHE A 420 12.73 21.57 14.93
C PHE A 420 12.35 22.95 15.42
N LEU A 421 11.20 23.03 16.05
CA LEU A 421 10.67 24.28 16.61
C LEU A 421 10.93 24.37 18.10
N VAL A 422 11.12 25.59 18.58
CA VAL A 422 11.06 25.96 19.99
C VAL A 422 9.76 26.75 20.21
N LEU A 423 8.87 26.22 21.01
CA LEU A 423 7.54 26.76 21.23
C LEU A 423 7.36 27.13 22.70
N ASP A 424 6.86 28.32 22.98
CA ASP A 424 6.43 28.73 24.33
C ASP A 424 5.05 28.16 24.60
N ILE A 425 4.96 27.32 25.61
CA ILE A 425 3.73 26.69 26.12
C ILE A 425 3.35 27.18 27.52
N SER A 426 3.83 28.35 27.97
CA SER A 426 3.44 28.97 29.22
C SER A 426 1.92 29.22 29.28
N ASN A 427 1.33 29.56 28.15
CA ASN A 427 -0.10 29.55 27.91
C ASN A 427 -0.43 28.55 26.76
N VAL A 428 -0.86 27.36 27.11
CA VAL A 428 -1.20 26.30 26.14
C VAL A 428 -2.38 26.64 25.21
N ARG A 429 -3.18 27.66 25.56
CA ARG A 429 -4.26 28.15 24.67
C ARG A 429 -3.74 29.07 23.57
N GLU A 430 -2.55 29.65 23.76
CA GLU A 430 -1.90 30.58 22.83
C GLU A 430 -0.41 30.22 22.69
N ILE A 431 -0.13 29.08 22.08
CA ILE A 431 1.25 28.59 21.87
C ILE A 431 1.97 29.52 20.90
N LYS A 432 3.18 29.97 21.26
CA LYS A 432 3.97 30.91 20.47
C LYS A 432 5.22 30.25 19.91
N LEU A 433 5.47 30.42 18.62
CA LEU A 433 6.74 30.06 18.01
C LEU A 433 7.81 31.04 18.46
N ILE A 434 8.87 30.54 19.10
CA ILE A 434 10.00 31.31 19.59
C ILE A 434 11.16 31.26 18.61
N ASP A 435 11.51 30.05 18.13
CA ASP A 435 12.64 29.87 17.23
C ASP A 435 12.44 28.64 16.32
N GLU A 436 13.11 28.63 15.16
CA GLU A 436 13.19 27.52 14.23
C GLU A 436 14.66 27.11 14.04
N ILE A 437 15.03 25.96 14.55
CA ILE A 437 16.40 25.45 14.47
C ILE A 437 16.53 24.51 13.28
N LYS A 438 17.33 24.93 12.28
CA LYS A 438 17.61 24.10 11.09
C LYS A 438 18.52 22.93 11.44
N THR A 439 18.19 21.75 10.90
CA THR A 439 19.01 20.54 10.94
C THR A 439 19.61 20.25 9.56
N GLU A 440 20.63 19.42 9.51
CA GLU A 440 21.29 19.08 8.23
C GLU A 440 20.52 17.99 7.46
N SER A 441 19.77 17.17 8.20
CA SER A 441 18.92 16.10 7.65
C SER A 441 17.53 16.13 8.32
N VAL A 442 16.61 15.25 7.92
CA VAL A 442 15.31 15.11 8.58
C VAL A 442 15.52 14.53 9.98
N PRO A 443 15.16 15.26 11.06
CA PRO A 443 15.31 14.74 12.41
C PRO A 443 14.30 13.63 12.69
N ALA A 444 14.74 12.56 13.37
CA ALA A 444 13.93 11.36 13.61
C ALA A 444 13.56 11.12 15.08
N SER A 445 14.33 11.66 16.01
CA SER A 445 14.14 11.46 17.44
C SER A 445 14.73 12.61 18.25
N LEU A 446 14.18 12.84 19.45
CA LEU A 446 14.71 13.79 20.41
C LEU A 446 14.56 13.23 21.84
N HIS A 447 15.38 13.73 22.74
CA HIS A 447 15.26 13.43 24.17
C HIS A 447 15.94 14.49 25.01
N ILE A 448 15.28 14.95 26.05
CA ILE A 448 15.77 15.94 27.00
C ILE A 448 16.24 15.26 28.29
N ASN A 449 17.39 15.68 28.80
CA ASN A 449 17.83 15.35 30.13
C ASN A 449 18.51 16.57 30.78
N GLY A 450 17.90 17.11 31.84
CA GLY A 450 18.37 18.33 32.48
C GLY A 450 18.45 19.51 31.51
N ASN A 451 19.66 20.01 31.28
CA ASN A 451 19.91 21.14 30.37
C ASN A 451 20.39 20.71 28.98
N PHE A 452 20.27 19.44 28.64
CA PHE A 452 20.71 18.91 27.36
C PHE A 452 19.54 18.36 26.55
N LEU A 453 19.52 18.73 25.26
CA LEU A 453 18.62 18.17 24.25
C LEU A 453 19.44 17.41 23.23
N ALA A 454 19.21 16.12 23.10
CA ALA A 454 19.78 15.31 22.03
C ALA A 454 18.77 15.18 20.89
N VAL A 455 19.20 15.47 19.65
CA VAL A 455 18.41 15.37 18.43
C VAL A 455 19.08 14.42 17.44
N GLY A 456 18.37 13.39 17.02
CA GLY A 456 18.81 12.50 15.95
C GLY A 456 18.59 13.15 14.59
N ASP A 457 19.65 13.72 14.02
CA ASP A 457 19.67 14.46 12.76
C ASP A 457 19.82 13.53 11.54
N GLY A 458 18.95 12.52 11.46
CA GLY A 458 18.86 11.61 10.33
C GLY A 458 20.24 11.01 9.96
N THR A 459 20.65 11.14 8.69
CA THR A 459 21.94 10.64 8.17
C THR A 459 23.16 11.42 8.68
N LYS A 460 22.96 12.51 9.41
CA LYS A 460 24.01 13.38 9.97
C LYS A 460 24.35 13.06 11.42
N GLY A 461 23.73 12.00 11.97
CA GLY A 461 24.03 11.47 13.29
C GLY A 461 23.23 12.16 14.40
N ILE A 462 23.86 12.44 15.52
CA ILE A 462 23.22 13.03 16.71
C ILE A 462 23.83 14.39 17.00
N LYS A 463 22.98 15.39 17.25
CA LYS A 463 23.37 16.73 17.71
C LYS A 463 22.92 16.91 19.15
N ILE A 464 23.82 17.41 20.01
CA ILE A 464 23.51 17.74 21.40
C ILE A 464 23.51 19.26 21.53
N TYR A 465 22.42 19.76 22.09
CA TYR A 465 22.20 21.18 22.33
C TYR A 465 22.20 21.45 23.85
N ASP A 466 22.81 22.53 24.25
CA ASP A 466 22.61 23.16 25.56
C ASP A 466 21.32 23.97 25.51
N ILE A 467 20.37 23.63 26.40
CA ILE A 467 19.09 24.29 26.60
C ILE A 467 18.98 24.91 28.00
N THR A 468 20.10 25.33 28.58
CA THR A 468 20.10 26.16 29.80
C THR A 468 19.30 27.44 29.58
N ASN A 469 19.41 28.04 28.38
CA ASN A 469 18.42 28.97 27.87
C ASN A 469 17.47 28.24 26.90
N PRO A 470 16.27 27.85 27.33
CA PRO A 470 15.36 27.04 26.51
C PRO A 470 14.94 27.72 25.19
N GLN A 471 14.93 29.07 25.15
CA GLN A 471 14.54 29.85 23.97
C GLN A 471 15.59 29.81 22.85
N LYS A 472 16.85 29.56 23.18
CA LYS A 472 17.99 29.64 22.24
C LYS A 472 18.90 28.43 22.40
N PRO A 473 18.49 27.24 21.94
CA PRO A 473 19.33 26.04 21.97
C PRO A 473 20.67 26.26 21.26
N LYS A 474 21.77 25.92 21.91
CA LYS A 474 23.11 26.05 21.33
C LYS A 474 23.72 24.67 21.10
N ILE A 475 24.18 24.39 19.89
CA ILE A 475 24.91 23.15 19.60
C ILE A 475 26.20 23.14 20.41
N ILE A 476 26.36 22.11 21.24
CA ILE A 476 27.60 21.88 21.99
C ILE A 476 28.40 20.72 21.41
N ARG A 477 27.71 19.78 20.73
CA ARG A 477 28.36 18.62 20.12
C ARG A 477 27.60 18.08 18.93
N GLY A 478 28.32 17.70 17.87
CA GLY A 478 27.82 16.86 16.78
C GLY A 478 28.55 15.52 16.76
N ILE A 479 27.81 14.41 16.70
CA ILE A 479 28.37 13.07 16.69
C ILE A 479 27.91 12.39 15.41
N GLN A 480 28.87 12.06 14.54
CA GLN A 480 28.56 11.33 13.30
C GLN A 480 28.20 9.88 13.63
N THR A 481 27.05 9.44 13.17
CA THR A 481 26.67 8.04 13.19
C THR A 481 26.59 7.51 11.76
N LYS A 482 26.94 6.24 11.56
CA LYS A 482 26.83 5.59 10.23
C LYS A 482 25.40 5.13 9.93
N VAL A 483 24.48 5.36 10.86
CA VAL A 483 23.10 4.85 10.83
C VAL A 483 22.12 5.94 11.27
N LEU A 484 20.84 5.76 10.95
CA LEU A 484 19.75 6.67 11.33
C LEU A 484 19.33 6.41 12.78
N PRO A 485 19.47 7.35 13.72
CA PRO A 485 18.98 7.20 15.10
C PRO A 485 17.46 7.13 15.14
N ASN A 486 16.90 6.10 15.80
CA ASN A 486 15.47 5.89 15.96
C ASN A 486 14.96 6.27 17.35
N PHE A 487 15.56 5.71 18.42
CA PHE A 487 15.36 6.13 19.80
C PHE A 487 16.67 6.65 20.38
N ILE A 488 16.62 7.75 21.11
CA ILE A 488 17.77 8.32 21.82
C ILE A 488 17.38 8.42 23.30
N ARG A 489 18.27 8.02 24.20
CA ARG A 489 18.11 8.16 25.65
C ARG A 489 19.45 8.51 26.28
N PHE A 490 19.44 9.45 27.21
CA PHE A 490 20.61 9.71 28.05
C PHE A 490 20.80 8.57 29.05
N TYR A 491 22.05 8.18 29.27
CA TYR A 491 22.49 7.15 30.20
C TYR A 491 23.69 7.65 31.00
N ASN A 492 23.43 8.27 32.13
CA ASN A 492 24.40 9.07 32.90
C ASN A 492 24.99 10.17 31.97
N ASP A 493 26.33 10.17 31.78
CA ASP A 493 27.04 11.11 30.87
C ASP A 493 27.11 10.58 29.43
N ASP A 494 26.62 9.38 29.17
CA ASP A 494 26.61 8.71 27.87
C ASP A 494 25.26 8.84 27.19
N LEU A 495 25.18 8.42 25.93
CA LEU A 495 23.93 8.29 25.17
C LEU A 495 23.75 6.86 24.68
N VAL A 496 22.55 6.34 24.84
CA VAL A 496 22.12 5.09 24.18
C VAL A 496 21.16 5.44 23.05
N PHE A 497 21.37 4.86 21.88
CA PHE A 497 20.45 5.02 20.78
C PHE A 497 20.26 3.69 20.02
N THR A 498 19.16 3.60 19.27
CA THR A 498 18.85 2.48 18.38
C THR A 498 18.78 2.94 16.93
N ASP A 499 18.98 2.02 15.99
CA ASP A 499 18.72 2.27 14.58
C ASP A 499 17.42 1.59 14.08
N PHE A 500 17.10 1.83 12.82
CA PHE A 500 15.95 1.17 12.16
C PHE A 500 16.22 -0.28 11.75
N GLY A 501 17.46 -0.77 11.94
CA GLY A 501 17.87 -2.16 11.69
C GLY A 501 17.88 -3.04 12.92
N GLY A 502 17.45 -2.53 14.09
CA GLY A 502 17.40 -3.28 15.36
C GLY A 502 18.71 -3.31 16.13
N LYS A 503 19.67 -2.48 15.80
CA LYS A 503 20.90 -2.37 16.56
C LYS A 503 20.76 -1.33 17.68
N ILE A 504 21.44 -1.59 18.80
CA ILE A 504 21.58 -0.68 19.92
C ILE A 504 23.05 -0.25 20.05
N TYR A 505 23.25 1.02 20.33
CA TYR A 505 24.55 1.67 20.38
C TYR A 505 24.72 2.46 21.66
N LEU A 506 25.96 2.54 22.12
CA LEU A 506 26.41 3.45 23.17
C LEU A 506 27.29 4.53 22.56
N ILE A 507 27.08 5.76 22.95
CA ILE A 507 28.00 6.88 22.71
C ILE A 507 28.55 7.30 24.04
N ASN A 508 29.83 7.14 24.22
CA ASN A 508 30.48 7.55 25.46
C ASN A 508 30.69 9.08 25.54
N ILE A 509 31.05 9.57 26.71
CA ILE A 509 31.31 10.99 26.97
C ILE A 509 32.31 11.65 25.98
N HIS A 510 33.20 10.85 25.36
CA HIS A 510 34.17 11.34 24.36
C HIS A 510 33.57 11.40 22.95
N GLY A 511 32.33 10.94 22.74
CA GLY A 511 31.64 10.93 21.45
C GLY A 511 31.94 9.71 20.56
N ASN A 512 32.62 8.69 21.11
CA ASN A 512 32.87 7.45 20.40
C ASN A 512 31.59 6.59 20.37
N VAL A 513 31.25 6.06 19.18
CA VAL A 513 30.07 5.25 18.94
C VAL A 513 30.45 3.78 18.96
N PHE A 514 29.79 3.01 19.81
CA PHE A 514 29.99 1.56 19.97
C PHE A 514 28.69 0.83 19.71
N GLU A 515 28.69 -0.15 18.79
CA GLU A 515 27.59 -1.10 18.62
C GLU A 515 27.62 -2.11 19.80
N LEU A 516 26.53 -2.17 20.55
CA LEU A 516 26.44 -3.03 21.72
C LEU A 516 25.84 -4.40 21.37
N TYR A 517 24.76 -4.39 20.56
CA TYR A 517 24.02 -5.59 20.21
C TYR A 517 23.12 -5.36 19.00
N LYS A 518 22.78 -6.45 18.30
CA LYS A 518 21.79 -6.45 17.20
C LYS A 518 20.65 -7.38 17.56
N PHE A 519 19.47 -6.82 17.77
CA PHE A 519 18.22 -7.57 17.89
C PHE A 519 17.79 -8.10 16.52
N LYS A 520 16.88 -9.07 16.52
CA LYS A 520 16.36 -9.67 15.28
C LYS A 520 15.70 -8.64 14.37
N GLU A 521 15.03 -7.64 14.97
CA GLU A 521 14.22 -6.66 14.26
C GLU A 521 14.32 -5.25 14.85
N LYS A 522 13.73 -4.28 14.15
CA LYS A 522 13.63 -2.90 14.60
C LYS A 522 13.01 -2.80 15.99
N ILE A 523 13.66 -2.08 16.87
CA ILE A 523 13.13 -1.76 18.20
C ILE A 523 11.95 -0.80 18.04
N SER A 524 10.82 -1.16 18.61
CA SER A 524 9.55 -0.43 18.58
C SER A 524 9.26 0.36 19.85
N GLY A 525 9.90 -0.02 20.98
CA GLY A 525 9.88 0.69 22.24
C GLY A 525 11.17 0.47 23.00
N LEU A 526 11.66 1.48 23.69
CA LEU A 526 12.87 1.44 24.51
C LEU A 526 12.64 2.18 25.82
N LEU A 527 12.72 1.48 26.91
CA LEU A 527 12.51 1.98 28.26
C LEU A 527 13.72 1.64 29.14
N ARG A 528 14.06 2.54 30.07
CA ARG A 528 15.00 2.28 31.13
C ARG A 528 14.31 2.36 32.49
N GLN A 529 14.53 1.35 33.32
CA GLN A 529 14.10 1.35 34.73
C GLN A 529 15.28 0.91 35.60
N ASN A 530 15.78 1.83 36.42
CA ASN A 530 17.01 1.65 37.20
C ASN A 530 18.19 1.29 36.26
N ASP A 531 18.84 0.14 36.49
CA ASP A 531 19.96 -0.34 35.68
C ASP A 531 19.54 -1.26 34.54
N LYS A 532 18.24 -1.54 34.42
CA LYS A 532 17.69 -2.44 33.40
C LYS A 532 17.12 -1.66 32.24
N TRP A 533 17.37 -2.16 31.04
CA TRP A 533 16.80 -1.71 29.80
C TRP A 533 15.78 -2.73 29.33
N ILE A 534 14.66 -2.26 28.85
CA ILE A 534 13.62 -3.06 28.27
C ILE A 534 13.37 -2.56 26.84
N ALA A 535 13.46 -3.48 25.89
CA ALA A 535 13.19 -3.20 24.49
C ALA A 535 12.06 -4.08 23.97
N THR A 536 11.13 -3.51 23.23
CA THR A 536 10.14 -4.26 22.48
C THR A 536 10.49 -4.25 21.01
N TYR A 537 10.29 -5.37 20.32
CA TYR A 537 10.48 -5.47 18.89
C TYR A 537 9.60 -6.56 18.30
N PHE A 538 9.24 -6.41 17.02
CA PHE A 538 8.46 -7.42 16.31
C PHE A 538 8.89 -7.50 14.84
N TYR A 539 8.91 -8.73 14.34
CA TYR A 539 9.07 -9.00 12.92
C TYR A 539 7.72 -9.11 12.26
N ARG A 540 7.60 -8.46 11.12
CA ARG A 540 6.45 -8.56 10.28
C ARG A 540 6.87 -8.71 8.82
N SER A 541 6.73 -9.92 8.30
CA SER A 541 6.89 -10.15 6.88
C SER A 541 5.83 -9.36 6.08
N ARG A 542 6.23 -8.75 4.97
CA ARG A 542 5.25 -8.13 4.05
C ARG A 542 4.20 -9.12 3.55
N LEU A 543 4.55 -10.36 3.52
CA LEU A 543 3.69 -11.43 3.03
C LEU A 543 2.71 -11.88 4.09
N SER A 544 3.07 -11.85 5.39
CA SER A 544 2.12 -12.05 6.48
C SER A 544 1.00 -11.00 6.46
N SER A 545 1.30 -9.80 5.96
CA SER A 545 0.30 -8.75 5.82
C SER A 545 -0.85 -9.05 4.84
N ILE A 546 -0.74 -10.08 4.01
CA ILE A 546 -1.82 -10.50 3.10
C ILE A 546 -3.01 -11.05 3.90
N TYR A 547 -2.73 -11.83 4.94
CA TYR A 547 -3.76 -12.49 5.76
C TYR A 547 -3.96 -11.87 7.15
N ASP A 548 -3.13 -10.89 7.53
CA ASP A 548 -3.21 -10.22 8.82
C ASP A 548 -4.39 -9.22 8.84
N PRO A 549 -5.50 -9.51 9.57
CA PRO A 549 -6.67 -8.63 9.61
C PRO A 549 -6.37 -7.27 10.26
N TYR A 550 -5.33 -7.21 11.10
CA TYR A 550 -4.92 -5.99 11.80
C TYR A 550 -3.84 -5.18 11.05
N HIS A 551 -3.51 -5.58 9.81
CA HIS A 551 -2.64 -4.75 8.99
C HIS A 551 -3.35 -3.43 8.65
N PRO A 552 -2.71 -2.24 8.82
CA PRO A 552 -3.36 -0.97 8.55
C PRO A 552 -4.12 -0.93 7.23
N SER A 553 -3.48 -1.35 6.12
CA SER A 553 -4.13 -1.34 4.81
C SER A 553 -5.26 -2.38 4.65
N ASN A 554 -5.35 -3.41 5.49
CA ASN A 554 -6.48 -4.34 5.48
C ASN A 554 -7.65 -3.78 6.28
N ILE A 555 -7.37 -3.10 7.40
CA ILE A 555 -8.36 -2.32 8.16
C ILE A 555 -8.93 -1.20 7.28
N GLU A 556 -8.09 -0.44 6.56
CA GLU A 556 -8.52 0.58 5.61
C GLU A 556 -9.46 0.02 4.55
N ARG A 557 -9.11 -1.12 3.93
CA ARG A 557 -9.99 -1.79 2.95
C ARG A 557 -11.30 -2.24 3.55
N MET A 558 -11.28 -2.76 4.78
CA MET A 558 -12.50 -3.15 5.47
C MET A 558 -13.40 -1.93 5.76
N ASN A 559 -12.81 -0.80 6.16
CA ASN A 559 -13.55 0.45 6.36
C ASN A 559 -14.13 0.95 5.03
N GLN A 560 -13.39 0.87 3.93
CA GLN A 560 -13.89 1.23 2.60
C GLN A 560 -15.08 0.34 2.18
N ILE A 561 -15.05 -0.95 2.48
CA ILE A 561 -16.18 -1.86 2.23
C ILE A 561 -17.40 -1.43 3.06
N LYS A 562 -17.23 -1.10 4.35
CA LYS A 562 -18.32 -0.61 5.20
C LYS A 562 -18.91 0.70 4.65
N VAL A 563 -18.06 1.63 4.24
CA VAL A 563 -18.49 2.90 3.61
C VAL A 563 -19.25 2.63 2.31
N ALA A 564 -18.77 1.70 1.46
CA ALA A 564 -19.47 1.30 0.24
C ALA A 564 -20.91 0.82 0.52
N PHE A 565 -21.08 -0.04 1.54
CA PHE A 565 -22.40 -0.54 1.90
C PHE A 565 -23.30 0.55 2.48
N ARG A 566 -22.79 1.49 3.27
CA ARG A 566 -23.57 2.65 3.76
C ARG A 566 -24.01 3.56 2.61
N ILE A 567 -23.14 3.80 1.63
CA ILE A 567 -23.49 4.54 0.42
C ILE A 567 -24.59 3.78 -0.33
N PHE A 568 -24.42 2.47 -0.55
CA PHE A 568 -25.41 1.63 -1.22
C PHE A 568 -26.78 1.65 -0.51
N GLN A 569 -26.83 1.58 0.81
CA GLN A 569 -28.08 1.66 1.59
C GLN A 569 -28.83 2.97 1.35
N ASN A 570 -28.12 4.08 1.11
CA ASN A 570 -28.71 5.38 0.84
C ASN A 570 -29.04 5.60 -0.66
N TYR A 571 -28.35 4.90 -1.57
CA TYR A 571 -28.51 5.03 -3.02
C TYR A 571 -28.59 3.66 -3.70
N PRO A 572 -29.61 2.82 -3.38
CA PRO A 572 -29.57 1.40 -3.72
C PRO A 572 -29.76 1.08 -5.21
N ILE A 573 -30.52 1.89 -5.95
CA ILE A 573 -30.91 1.53 -7.33
C ILE A 573 -29.86 1.92 -8.35
N PHE A 574 -29.46 3.21 -8.38
CA PHE A 574 -28.58 3.76 -9.41
C PHE A 574 -27.24 4.28 -8.85
N GLY A 575 -27.01 4.16 -7.52
CA GLY A 575 -25.78 4.64 -6.89
C GLY A 575 -25.62 6.16 -6.88
N VAL A 576 -24.38 6.61 -6.66
CA VAL A 576 -24.03 8.04 -6.51
C VAL A 576 -23.36 8.65 -7.75
N GLY A 577 -23.16 7.88 -8.80
CA GLY A 577 -22.36 8.27 -9.96
C GLY A 577 -20.87 7.91 -9.80
N ASN A 578 -20.15 7.87 -10.92
CA ASN A 578 -18.71 7.63 -10.94
C ASN A 578 -17.96 8.94 -10.65
N ILE A 579 -17.89 9.31 -9.38
CA ILE A 579 -17.29 10.56 -8.88
C ILE A 579 -16.10 10.27 -7.98
N ASP A 580 -15.34 11.32 -7.62
CA ASP A 580 -14.36 11.26 -6.55
C ASP A 580 -15.07 11.06 -5.20
N PHE A 581 -14.57 10.11 -4.40
CA PHE A 581 -15.24 9.71 -3.16
C PHE A 581 -14.78 10.49 -1.92
N ASN A 582 -13.79 11.39 -2.01
CA ASN A 582 -13.20 12.02 -0.82
C ASN A 582 -14.25 12.65 0.11
N GLU A 583 -15.17 13.49 -0.42
CA GLU A 583 -16.20 14.13 0.40
C GLU A 583 -17.30 13.15 0.83
N LEU A 584 -17.67 12.24 -0.08
CA LEU A 584 -18.66 11.22 0.23
C LEU A 584 -18.14 10.24 1.29
N TYR A 585 -16.86 9.88 1.22
CA TYR A 585 -16.21 9.03 2.21
C TYR A 585 -16.23 9.68 3.60
N LYS A 586 -15.92 10.97 3.71
CA LYS A 586 -16.03 11.73 4.98
C LYS A 586 -17.43 11.66 5.61
N LYS A 587 -18.46 11.71 4.77
CA LYS A 587 -19.86 11.66 5.22
C LYS A 587 -20.25 10.30 5.81
N TYR A 588 -19.73 9.20 5.25
CA TYR A 588 -20.17 7.84 5.59
C TYR A 588 -19.17 7.03 6.41
N ARG A 589 -17.95 7.55 6.66
CA ARG A 589 -16.95 6.90 7.51
C ARG A 589 -17.31 6.95 8.99
N GLU A 590 -16.63 6.13 9.79
CA GLU A 590 -16.68 6.26 11.26
C GLU A 590 -16.02 7.58 11.71
N PRO A 591 -16.46 8.18 12.83
CA PRO A 591 -15.87 9.44 13.32
C PRO A 591 -14.37 9.37 13.62
N PHE A 592 -13.87 8.18 13.95
CA PHE A 592 -12.46 7.91 14.25
C PHE A 592 -11.65 7.51 13.00
N ASP A 593 -12.28 7.19 11.87
CA ASP A 593 -11.59 6.97 10.59
C ASP A 593 -11.29 8.34 9.97
N LYS A 594 -10.04 8.74 9.95
CA LYS A 594 -9.61 10.08 9.50
C LYS A 594 -9.13 10.11 8.05
N TYR A 595 -8.92 8.94 7.44
CA TYR A 595 -8.50 8.85 6.04
C TYR A 595 -9.66 9.17 5.09
N THR A 596 -9.31 9.62 3.90
CA THR A 596 -10.23 9.80 2.77
C THR A 596 -9.64 9.16 1.53
N TYR A 597 -10.50 8.73 0.63
CA TYR A 597 -10.09 8.01 -0.57
C TYR A 597 -10.91 8.50 -1.76
N GLY A 598 -10.23 8.78 -2.87
CA GLY A 598 -10.89 9.19 -4.13
C GLY A 598 -11.66 8.05 -4.80
N HIS A 599 -11.36 6.79 -4.43
CA HIS A 599 -12.06 5.59 -4.88
C HIS A 599 -11.94 4.47 -3.84
N LEU A 600 -12.83 3.50 -3.90
CA LEU A 600 -12.78 2.30 -3.05
C LEU A 600 -11.89 1.25 -3.70
N HIS A 601 -10.97 0.66 -2.93
CA HIS A 601 -10.02 -0.34 -3.42
C HIS A 601 -10.66 -1.74 -3.57
N ASN A 602 -11.75 -1.82 -4.33
CA ASN A 602 -12.43 -3.06 -4.68
C ASN A 602 -13.38 -2.78 -5.85
N ASN A 603 -13.24 -3.50 -6.97
CA ASN A 603 -14.08 -3.32 -8.15
C ASN A 603 -15.58 -3.45 -7.84
N TYR A 604 -15.92 -4.48 -7.07
CA TYR A 604 -17.32 -4.89 -6.86
C TYR A 604 -18.05 -3.91 -5.96
N THR A 605 -17.46 -3.56 -4.82
CA THR A 605 -18.07 -2.59 -3.90
C THR A 605 -18.05 -1.17 -4.46
N HIS A 606 -17.03 -0.81 -5.25
CA HIS A 606 -16.98 0.48 -5.93
C HIS A 606 -18.10 0.60 -6.99
N ILE A 607 -18.29 -0.41 -7.83
CA ILE A 607 -19.37 -0.43 -8.82
C ILE A 607 -20.74 -0.44 -8.14
N LEU A 608 -20.90 -1.21 -7.04
CA LEU A 608 -22.12 -1.22 -6.27
C LEU A 608 -22.47 0.16 -5.69
N ALA A 609 -21.50 0.88 -5.15
CA ALA A 609 -21.69 2.21 -4.60
C ALA A 609 -21.95 3.27 -5.70
N THR A 610 -21.24 3.17 -6.83
CA THR A 610 -21.35 4.18 -7.92
C THR A 610 -22.57 3.99 -8.79
N LEU A 611 -22.96 2.75 -9.11
CA LEU A 611 -24.01 2.44 -10.09
C LEU A 611 -25.25 1.76 -9.47
N GLY A 612 -25.23 1.53 -8.14
CA GLY A 612 -26.29 0.81 -7.45
C GLY A 612 -26.43 -0.64 -7.90
N ILE A 613 -27.53 -1.27 -7.50
CA ILE A 613 -27.80 -2.67 -7.84
C ILE A 613 -28.02 -2.85 -9.36
N PHE A 614 -28.60 -1.86 -10.03
CA PHE A 614 -28.88 -1.94 -11.46
C PHE A 614 -27.58 -2.06 -12.27
N GLY A 615 -26.64 -1.13 -12.11
CA GLY A 615 -25.34 -1.18 -12.80
C GLY A 615 -24.47 -2.34 -12.32
N PHE A 616 -24.53 -2.71 -11.04
CA PHE A 616 -23.80 -3.85 -10.49
C PHE A 616 -24.20 -5.17 -11.13
N VAL A 617 -25.51 -5.43 -11.29
CA VAL A 617 -26.00 -6.65 -11.95
C VAL A 617 -25.53 -6.69 -13.41
N ILE A 618 -25.61 -5.57 -14.14
CA ILE A 618 -25.12 -5.49 -15.51
C ILE A 618 -23.61 -5.78 -15.58
N PHE A 619 -22.84 -5.22 -14.66
CA PHE A 619 -21.40 -5.46 -14.58
C PHE A 619 -21.07 -6.94 -14.33
N ILE A 620 -21.77 -7.61 -13.42
CA ILE A 620 -21.59 -9.05 -13.16
C ILE A 620 -21.97 -9.87 -14.38
N LEU A 621 -23.08 -9.56 -15.03
CA LEU A 621 -23.51 -10.24 -16.27
C LEU A 621 -22.48 -10.05 -17.41
N LEU A 622 -21.86 -8.88 -17.51
CA LEU A 622 -20.77 -8.63 -18.45
C LEU A 622 -19.56 -9.54 -18.16
N LEU A 623 -19.13 -9.64 -16.89
CA LEU A 623 -18.04 -10.53 -16.51
C LEU A 623 -18.38 -12.02 -16.79
N ILE A 624 -19.60 -12.44 -16.51
CA ILE A 624 -20.09 -13.78 -16.84
C ILE A 624 -20.06 -14.02 -18.36
N LYS A 625 -20.48 -13.04 -19.17
CA LYS A 625 -20.41 -13.14 -20.63
C LYS A 625 -18.97 -13.29 -21.13
N ILE A 626 -18.04 -12.50 -20.58
CA ILE A 626 -16.60 -12.60 -20.89
C ILE A 626 -16.07 -13.99 -20.49
N PHE A 627 -16.44 -14.50 -19.34
CA PHE A 627 -16.10 -15.86 -18.90
C PHE A 627 -16.52 -16.92 -19.95
N PHE A 628 -17.75 -16.87 -20.44
CA PHE A 628 -18.24 -17.81 -21.45
C PHE A 628 -17.55 -17.61 -22.81
N ILE A 629 -17.16 -16.38 -23.20
CA ILE A 629 -16.33 -16.13 -24.38
C ILE A 629 -15.00 -16.89 -24.27
N HIS A 630 -14.33 -16.81 -23.13
CA HIS A 630 -13.07 -17.54 -22.94
C HIS A 630 -13.24 -19.05 -22.93
N ILE A 631 -14.28 -19.58 -22.29
CA ILE A 631 -14.58 -21.02 -22.28
C ILE A 631 -14.83 -21.53 -23.70
N GLU A 632 -15.64 -20.82 -24.47
CA GLU A 632 -15.90 -21.20 -25.88
C GLU A 632 -14.62 -21.13 -26.73
N THR A 633 -13.77 -20.10 -26.50
CA THR A 633 -12.48 -19.99 -27.18
C THR A 633 -11.57 -21.19 -26.89
N ILE A 634 -11.51 -21.65 -25.64
CA ILE A 634 -10.78 -22.85 -25.26
C ILE A 634 -11.33 -24.10 -25.98
N ARG A 635 -12.67 -24.22 -26.01
CA ARG A 635 -13.36 -25.36 -26.60
C ARG A 635 -13.08 -25.47 -28.12
N ILE A 636 -13.27 -24.40 -28.88
CA ILE A 636 -13.09 -24.43 -30.34
C ILE A 636 -11.61 -24.50 -30.78
N SER A 637 -10.68 -24.10 -29.93
CA SER A 637 -9.23 -24.12 -30.22
C SER A 637 -8.54 -25.43 -29.85
N GLN A 638 -9.25 -26.47 -29.35
CA GLN A 638 -8.65 -27.70 -28.79
C GLN A 638 -7.64 -28.39 -29.74
N ASN A 639 -7.92 -28.38 -31.02
CA ASN A 639 -7.09 -29.04 -32.02
C ASN A 639 -5.92 -28.19 -32.54
N LYS A 640 -5.76 -26.96 -32.12
CA LYS A 640 -4.72 -26.01 -32.52
C LYS A 640 -3.87 -25.61 -31.31
N ASN A 641 -2.73 -26.32 -31.12
CA ASN A 641 -1.90 -26.21 -29.91
C ASN A 641 -1.60 -24.76 -29.49
N PHE A 642 -1.12 -23.89 -30.40
CA PHE A 642 -0.81 -22.50 -30.09
C PHE A 642 -2.03 -21.73 -29.59
N TYR A 643 -3.15 -21.84 -30.31
CA TYR A 643 -4.38 -21.10 -29.96
C TYR A 643 -5.01 -21.60 -28.67
N ASN A 644 -4.97 -22.93 -28.42
CA ASN A 644 -5.52 -23.50 -27.20
C ASN A 644 -4.72 -23.11 -25.96
N VAL A 645 -3.40 -23.14 -26.06
CA VAL A 645 -2.51 -22.69 -24.97
C VAL A 645 -2.72 -21.21 -24.67
N LEU A 646 -2.78 -20.37 -25.71
CA LEU A 646 -3.03 -18.94 -25.54
C LEU A 646 -4.43 -18.67 -24.97
N ALA A 647 -5.47 -19.36 -25.47
CA ALA A 647 -6.85 -19.23 -24.96
C ALA A 647 -6.95 -19.55 -23.47
N LYS A 648 -6.27 -20.60 -23.01
CA LYS A 648 -6.17 -20.94 -21.59
C LYS A 648 -5.43 -19.87 -20.79
N GLY A 649 -4.32 -19.32 -21.35
CA GLY A 649 -3.57 -18.22 -20.75
C GLY A 649 -4.40 -16.94 -20.60
N LEU A 650 -5.17 -16.56 -21.63
CA LEU A 650 -6.07 -15.40 -21.63
C LEU A 650 -7.21 -15.58 -20.62
N PHE A 651 -7.80 -16.77 -20.55
CA PHE A 651 -8.82 -17.08 -19.52
C PHE A 651 -8.24 -16.99 -18.11
N ALA A 652 -7.08 -17.59 -17.88
CA ALA A 652 -6.42 -17.54 -16.59
C ALA A 652 -6.05 -16.10 -16.19
N ALA A 653 -5.61 -15.26 -17.14
CA ALA A 653 -5.35 -13.85 -16.94
C ALA A 653 -6.63 -13.07 -16.58
N PHE A 654 -7.76 -13.36 -17.23
CA PHE A 654 -9.07 -12.80 -16.90
C PHE A 654 -9.46 -13.14 -15.45
N ILE A 655 -9.33 -14.40 -15.02
CA ILE A 655 -9.59 -14.79 -13.63
C ILE A 655 -8.64 -14.06 -12.68
N GLY A 656 -7.36 -13.89 -13.07
CA GLY A 656 -6.39 -13.11 -12.29
C GLY A 656 -6.82 -11.66 -12.11
N ILE A 657 -7.30 -10.98 -13.14
CA ILE A 657 -7.84 -9.61 -13.06
C ILE A 657 -9.08 -9.55 -12.16
N CYS A 658 -10.01 -10.49 -12.30
CA CYS A 658 -11.22 -10.55 -11.45
C CYS A 658 -10.86 -10.76 -9.97
N THR A 659 -9.89 -11.64 -9.67
CA THR A 659 -9.41 -11.89 -8.31
C THR A 659 -8.70 -10.66 -7.73
N SER A 660 -7.81 -10.03 -8.51
CA SER A 660 -7.14 -8.79 -8.11
C SER A 660 -8.13 -7.66 -7.83
N GLY A 661 -9.25 -7.62 -8.56
CA GLY A 661 -10.33 -6.66 -8.39
C GLY A 661 -11.09 -6.76 -7.08
N LEU A 662 -10.93 -7.84 -6.30
CA LEU A 662 -11.43 -7.94 -4.93
C LEU A 662 -10.65 -7.05 -3.95
N PHE A 663 -9.43 -6.66 -4.31
CA PHE A 663 -8.49 -5.94 -3.45
C PHE A 663 -8.02 -4.61 -4.05
N GLU A 664 -8.42 -4.29 -5.29
CA GLU A 664 -8.06 -3.07 -6.00
C GLU A 664 -9.13 -2.67 -7.02
N TYR A 665 -9.25 -1.36 -7.30
CA TYR A 665 -10.19 -0.84 -8.30
C TYR A 665 -9.57 -0.84 -9.70
N ASN A 666 -9.32 -2.04 -10.23
CA ASN A 666 -8.67 -2.25 -11.52
C ASN A 666 -9.53 -1.82 -12.72
N PHE A 667 -10.87 -1.88 -12.59
CA PHE A 667 -11.79 -1.50 -13.66
C PHE A 667 -11.84 0.01 -13.90
N GLY A 668 -11.40 0.81 -12.93
CA GLY A 668 -11.21 2.25 -13.05
C GLY A 668 -9.81 2.65 -13.52
N ASP A 669 -8.87 1.71 -13.52
CA ASP A 669 -7.52 1.93 -14.02
C ASP A 669 -7.51 1.77 -15.55
N HIS A 670 -7.14 2.86 -16.25
CA HIS A 670 -7.19 2.93 -17.70
C HIS A 670 -6.37 1.84 -18.39
N GLU A 671 -5.18 1.56 -17.91
CA GLU A 671 -4.24 0.62 -18.48
C GLU A 671 -4.67 -0.83 -18.25
N ILE A 672 -5.15 -1.15 -17.05
CA ILE A 672 -5.63 -2.50 -16.72
C ILE A 672 -6.92 -2.79 -17.47
N ALA A 673 -7.84 -1.81 -17.55
CA ALA A 673 -9.06 -1.94 -18.35
C ALA A 673 -8.73 -2.14 -19.84
N THR A 674 -7.78 -1.37 -20.39
CA THR A 674 -7.30 -1.53 -21.77
C THR A 674 -6.71 -2.92 -22.01
N MET A 675 -5.90 -3.45 -21.06
CA MET A 675 -5.37 -4.81 -21.10
C MET A 675 -6.48 -5.87 -21.10
N LEU A 676 -7.50 -5.69 -20.25
CA LEU A 676 -8.67 -6.56 -20.19
C LEU A 676 -9.36 -6.62 -21.54
N TRP A 677 -9.70 -5.47 -22.13
CA TRP A 677 -10.40 -5.42 -23.42
C TRP A 677 -9.56 -5.98 -24.56
N PHE A 678 -8.26 -5.73 -24.55
CA PHE A 678 -7.34 -6.31 -25.54
C PHE A 678 -7.31 -7.83 -25.44
N THR A 679 -7.21 -8.43 -24.25
CA THR A 679 -7.18 -9.88 -24.05
C THR A 679 -8.51 -10.56 -24.45
N VAL A 680 -9.65 -9.92 -24.17
CA VAL A 680 -10.96 -10.36 -24.66
C VAL A 680 -11.03 -10.30 -26.18
N GLY A 681 -10.52 -9.22 -26.81
CA GLY A 681 -10.44 -9.06 -28.25
C GLY A 681 -9.58 -10.14 -28.92
N LEU A 682 -8.47 -10.54 -28.29
CA LEU A 682 -7.66 -11.67 -28.76
C LEU A 682 -8.45 -13.00 -28.72
N SER A 683 -9.22 -13.25 -27.67
CA SER A 683 -10.06 -14.46 -27.57
C SER A 683 -11.13 -14.49 -28.66
N LEU A 684 -11.82 -13.39 -28.90
CA LEU A 684 -12.80 -13.27 -29.99
C LEU A 684 -12.16 -13.45 -31.37
N THR A 685 -10.93 -12.94 -31.56
CA THR A 685 -10.17 -13.15 -32.80
C THR A 685 -9.81 -14.62 -33.01
N ILE A 686 -9.45 -15.35 -31.94
CA ILE A 686 -9.23 -16.81 -32.02
C ILE A 686 -10.53 -17.49 -32.48
N GLN A 687 -11.69 -17.13 -31.91
CA GLN A 687 -12.97 -17.69 -32.32
C GLN A 687 -13.25 -17.49 -33.81
N LYS A 688 -12.96 -16.27 -34.31
CA LYS A 688 -13.14 -15.93 -35.72
C LYS A 688 -12.22 -16.78 -36.61
N LEU A 689 -10.90 -16.81 -36.31
CA LEU A 689 -9.91 -17.56 -37.09
C LEU A 689 -10.09 -19.09 -37.06
N MET A 690 -10.87 -19.61 -36.10
CA MET A 690 -11.20 -21.04 -36.02
C MET A 690 -12.50 -21.39 -36.75
N LYS A 691 -13.36 -20.41 -37.07
CA LYS A 691 -14.60 -20.59 -37.82
C LYS A 691 -14.39 -20.40 -39.32
N ASP A 692 -13.44 -19.50 -39.70
CA ASP A 692 -12.99 -19.28 -41.08
C ASP A 692 -11.99 -20.38 -41.48
#